data_d04aebd4344255a22c4f9e64cf3fa9b1
#
_entry.id   d04aebd4344255a22c4f9e64cf3fa9b1
#
_cell.length_a   1.000
_cell.length_b   1.000
_cell.length_c   1.000
_cell.angle_alpha   90.00
_cell.angle_beta   90.00
_cell.angle_gamma   90.00
#
_symmetry.space_group_name_H-M   'P 1'
#
loop_
_entity.id
_entity.type
_entity.pdbx_description
1 polymer ?
#
loop_
_entity_poly.entity_id
_entity_poly.type
_entity_poly.pdbx_seq_one_letter_code
_entity_poly.pdbx_strand_id
1 'polypeptide(L)'
;MAKIRTGVIGVTAGGLAATTLAVYCIQSAPGADALVAGPPRAVVRVDQVGYAPGEAKQAYLMSVEPVSDASFQVRDADGNEVLSGRVGASTGGWNNTYKAVQTLDLSRLTEPGDYRVEVSGPVTAESPTFHIAPAGELFGKLIQDNVRFFQAQRDGADVVPTALQRKPSHLADRQATVYDTPAYDADEKVLTAPLKPVGGPIDVSGGWNDAGDFLKFTHTASYSTASLLFAQRTTPAGGKELATEARHGLDWLDKMWDDESRTLYVQVGLGKGDTDDGSGKIRSDHDDWRLPEADDALEVEPGDPNYLIKHRPVFRAAPPGQPISPNLAGRVAATFALAAQLDAADNPERAHQELEKAAHIYALADTTPGDQLVTAFPHGFYPEASWQDDMEFGATEMALAGKALDDSRTADWTGQAGHWAKQYLASDTLGTLGLGDVSALAHADLAELLDADAPGTEVTRGQLADDLKRQLDDGSSRAARDPFRAGAVYTDFDSVPHAFGLAATAQLYHRVTGDSHYDAFATQQRNWTLGANAWGSSFVIGAGTTFPHCPEHQPANLAGALDGDGDILRGGVVNGPNAAEKLKDLNSFPTMRKCPTAQGNPFAAFDGHGGGFMDHVGAWQTVESADDFTATALLSFTLSAAPQSAETDPS
;
A
#
# COMPACT_ATOMS: atom_id res chain seq x y z
N MET A 1 -65.05 -3.80 7.78
CA MET A 1 -66.10 -2.78 7.57
C MET A 1 -65.40 -1.47 7.14
N ALA A 2 -65.36 -1.22 5.82
CA ALA A 2 -66.10 -0.21 5.07
C ALA A 2 -65.86 1.22 5.60
N LYS A 3 -65.26 2.14 4.80
CA LYS A 3 -65.88 2.83 3.65
C LYS A 3 -64.86 3.69 2.89
N ILE A 4 -64.93 3.53 1.58
CA ILE A 4 -64.43 4.40 0.51
C ILE A 4 -65.14 5.75 0.55
N ARG A 5 -64.43 6.87 0.18
CA ARG A 5 -65.03 8.00 -0.48
C ARG A 5 -64.07 8.62 -1.52
N THR A 6 -64.50 8.50 -2.74
CA THR A 6 -64.12 9.18 -3.98
C THR A 6 -64.55 10.64 -3.98
N GLY A 7 -63.75 11.49 -4.58
CA GLY A 7 -64.13 12.86 -4.97
C GLY A 7 -63.32 13.30 -6.19
N VAL A 8 -64.06 13.50 -7.29
CA VAL A 8 -63.61 13.90 -8.64
C VAL A 8 -63.92 15.42 -8.82
N ILE A 9 -63.14 16.02 -9.71
CA ILE A 9 -63.41 17.17 -10.62
C ILE A 9 -62.49 18.40 -10.47
N GLY A 10 -61.91 18.74 -11.62
CA GLY A 10 -61.46 20.10 -11.93
C GLY A 10 -60.36 20.17 -13.01
N VAL A 11 -60.74 20.13 -14.28
CA VAL A 11 -59.91 20.41 -15.46
C VAL A 11 -59.83 21.91 -15.70
N THR A 12 -58.62 22.47 -15.90
CA THR A 12 -58.41 23.62 -16.79
C THR A 12 -57.07 23.50 -17.51
N ALA A 13 -57.13 23.74 -18.81
CA ALA A 13 -56.06 23.65 -19.78
C ALA A 13 -55.16 24.89 -19.81
N GLY A 14 -53.93 24.73 -20.26
CA GLY A 14 -53.16 25.79 -20.89
C GLY A 14 -51.68 25.82 -20.60
N GLY A 15 -50.87 25.49 -21.60
CA GLY A 15 -49.44 25.85 -21.61
C GLY A 15 -48.54 24.79 -22.21
N LEU A 16 -48.31 24.84 -23.54
CA LEU A 16 -47.22 24.10 -24.19
C LEU A 16 -45.86 24.57 -23.64
N ALA A 17 -45.10 23.66 -23.08
CA ALA A 17 -43.66 23.77 -22.94
C ALA A 17 -43.03 22.49 -23.48
N ALA A 18 -42.20 22.63 -24.51
CA ALA A 18 -41.44 21.55 -25.11
C ALA A 18 -40.41 21.02 -24.09
N THR A 19 -40.61 19.82 -23.61
CA THR A 19 -39.63 19.07 -22.82
C THR A 19 -38.85 18.17 -23.77
N THR A 20 -37.59 18.48 -23.99
CA THR A 20 -36.60 17.59 -24.56
C THR A 20 -36.44 16.39 -23.62
N LEU A 21 -36.91 15.22 -24.06
CA LEU A 21 -36.59 13.96 -23.41
C LEU A 21 -35.08 13.67 -23.63
N ALA A 22 -34.30 13.81 -22.60
CA ALA A 22 -33.00 13.15 -22.51
C ALA A 22 -33.29 11.64 -22.27
N VAL A 23 -33.00 10.83 -23.26
CA VAL A 23 -33.01 9.38 -23.12
C VAL A 23 -31.75 9.02 -22.32
N TYR A 24 -31.89 8.82 -21.03
CA TYR A 24 -30.89 8.12 -20.23
C TYR A 24 -30.92 6.65 -20.67
N CYS A 25 -29.89 6.21 -21.40
CA CYS A 25 -29.59 4.80 -21.52
C CYS A 25 -29.16 4.31 -20.13
N ILE A 26 -30.09 3.72 -19.39
CA ILE A 26 -29.76 2.85 -18.27
C ILE A 26 -29.05 1.65 -18.89
N GLN A 27 -27.73 1.62 -18.80
CA GLN A 27 -27.01 0.36 -18.99
C GLN A 27 -27.40 -0.54 -17.81
N SER A 28 -28.29 -1.47 -18.11
CA SER A 28 -28.62 -2.57 -17.20
C SER A 28 -27.32 -3.28 -16.82
N ALA A 29 -27.10 -3.43 -15.54
CA ALA A 29 -26.12 -4.40 -15.02
C ALA A 29 -26.30 -5.74 -15.76
N PRO A 30 -25.22 -6.47 -16.09
CA PRO A 30 -25.36 -7.75 -16.76
C PRO A 30 -26.23 -8.65 -15.91
N GLY A 31 -27.42 -8.97 -16.45
CA GLY A 31 -28.42 -9.76 -15.76
C GLY A 31 -27.92 -11.18 -15.51
N ALA A 32 -28.62 -11.86 -14.62
CA ALA A 32 -28.38 -13.22 -14.14
C ALA A 32 -28.22 -14.33 -15.21
N ASP A 33 -28.25 -13.99 -16.50
CA ASP A 33 -28.05 -14.93 -17.63
C ASP A 33 -26.57 -15.12 -18.01
N ALA A 34 -25.62 -14.38 -17.38
CA ALA A 34 -24.18 -14.53 -17.65
C ALA A 34 -23.55 -15.79 -17.05
N LEU A 35 -24.31 -16.58 -16.26
CA LEU A 35 -23.81 -17.77 -15.54
C LEU A 35 -23.76 -19.06 -16.40
N VAL A 36 -24.06 -19.01 -17.70
CA VAL A 36 -24.04 -20.19 -18.59
C VAL A 36 -23.01 -20.05 -19.73
N ALA A 37 -22.49 -18.88 -19.97
CA ALA A 37 -21.41 -18.69 -20.93
C ALA A 37 -20.07 -19.07 -20.28
N GLY A 38 -19.33 -20.02 -20.89
CA GLY A 38 -17.95 -20.30 -20.47
C GLY A 38 -17.06 -19.05 -20.54
N PRO A 39 -15.84 -19.12 -20.01
CA PRO A 39 -14.96 -17.95 -19.99
C PRO A 39 -14.74 -17.40 -21.42
N PRO A 40 -14.58 -16.07 -21.59
CA PRO A 40 -14.43 -15.46 -22.91
C PRO A 40 -13.21 -16.04 -23.64
N ARG A 41 -13.32 -16.19 -24.98
CA ARG A 41 -12.23 -16.76 -25.79
C ARG A 41 -10.98 -15.88 -25.85
N ALA A 42 -11.13 -14.58 -25.63
CA ALA A 42 -10.04 -13.62 -25.57
C ALA A 42 -10.44 -12.43 -24.68
N VAL A 43 -9.46 -11.83 -24.01
CA VAL A 43 -9.61 -10.61 -23.22
C VAL A 43 -8.41 -9.69 -23.46
N VAL A 44 -8.65 -8.37 -23.44
CA VAL A 44 -7.58 -7.37 -23.47
C VAL A 44 -7.32 -6.86 -22.04
N ARG A 45 -6.06 -6.81 -21.64
CA ARG A 45 -5.57 -6.35 -20.35
C ARG A 45 -4.75 -5.08 -20.52
N VAL A 46 -5.16 -4.00 -19.87
CA VAL A 46 -4.51 -2.69 -19.90
C VAL A 46 -4.33 -2.16 -18.49
N ASP A 47 -3.41 -1.23 -18.29
CA ASP A 47 -3.47 -0.32 -17.16
C ASP A 47 -4.76 0.50 -17.26
N GLN A 48 -5.66 0.34 -16.32
CA GLN A 48 -7.00 0.96 -16.35
C GLN A 48 -6.98 2.43 -15.88
N VAL A 49 -5.90 2.85 -15.23
CA VAL A 49 -5.68 4.26 -14.87
C VAL A 49 -5.11 4.99 -16.08
N GLY A 50 -4.05 4.43 -16.68
CA GLY A 50 -3.50 4.96 -17.92
C GLY A 50 -1.99 5.13 -17.90
N TYR A 51 -1.50 5.86 -18.90
CA TYR A 51 -0.08 5.97 -19.19
C TYR A 51 0.32 7.43 -19.43
N ALA A 52 1.54 7.79 -19.02
CA ALA A 52 2.11 9.07 -19.40
C ALA A 52 2.54 9.07 -20.90
N PRO A 53 2.50 10.24 -21.60
CA PRO A 53 2.80 10.31 -23.02
C PRO A 53 4.16 9.70 -23.43
N GLY A 54 5.20 9.91 -22.63
CA GLY A 54 6.58 9.46 -22.92
C GLY A 54 6.92 8.04 -22.51
N GLU A 55 6.03 7.33 -21.81
CA GLU A 55 6.29 5.97 -21.31
C GLU A 55 6.19 4.91 -22.41
N ALA A 56 6.90 3.79 -22.22
CA ALA A 56 6.64 2.55 -22.93
C ALA A 56 5.27 1.99 -22.51
N LYS A 57 4.33 1.88 -23.44
CA LYS A 57 2.94 1.48 -23.16
C LYS A 57 2.65 0.10 -23.74
N GLN A 58 2.33 -0.84 -22.87
CA GLN A 58 2.04 -2.20 -23.29
C GLN A 58 0.72 -2.68 -22.71
N ALA A 59 -0.15 -3.20 -23.58
CA ALA A 59 -1.32 -3.97 -23.23
C ALA A 59 -1.12 -5.43 -23.63
N TYR A 60 -2.02 -6.32 -23.19
CA TYR A 60 -1.95 -7.74 -23.46
C TYR A 60 -3.27 -8.29 -23.99
N LEU A 61 -3.20 -9.14 -25.02
CA LEU A 61 -4.28 -10.02 -25.45
C LEU A 61 -4.04 -11.39 -24.82
N MET A 62 -4.90 -11.81 -23.91
CA MET A 62 -4.91 -13.17 -23.38
C MET A 62 -5.99 -13.98 -24.10
N SER A 63 -5.64 -15.10 -24.74
CA SER A 63 -6.54 -15.87 -25.60
C SER A 63 -6.40 -17.38 -25.40
N VAL A 64 -7.48 -18.12 -25.72
CA VAL A 64 -7.53 -19.58 -25.60
C VAL A 64 -6.56 -20.29 -26.51
N GLU A 65 -6.21 -19.68 -27.64
CA GLU A 65 -5.21 -20.17 -28.58
C GLU A 65 -4.37 -18.98 -29.09
N PRO A 66 -3.10 -19.19 -29.48
CA PRO A 66 -2.32 -18.14 -30.12
C PRO A 66 -2.99 -17.64 -31.40
N VAL A 67 -3.02 -16.34 -31.61
CA VAL A 67 -3.61 -15.72 -32.82
C VAL A 67 -2.50 -15.13 -33.70
N SER A 68 -2.44 -15.55 -34.97
CA SER A 68 -1.40 -15.13 -35.91
C SER A 68 -1.80 -13.93 -36.76
N ASP A 69 -3.04 -13.79 -37.14
CA ASP A 69 -3.52 -12.76 -38.08
C ASP A 69 -4.51 -11.77 -37.45
N ALA A 70 -4.33 -11.49 -36.15
CA ALA A 70 -5.11 -10.50 -35.43
C ALA A 70 -4.46 -9.11 -35.54
N SER A 71 -5.31 -8.11 -35.59
CA SER A 71 -4.94 -6.70 -35.50
C SER A 71 -5.67 -6.04 -34.35
N PHE A 72 -5.14 -4.92 -33.88
CA PHE A 72 -5.83 -4.07 -32.92
C PHE A 72 -5.95 -2.63 -33.44
N GLN A 73 -6.96 -1.95 -32.96
CA GLN A 73 -7.20 -0.53 -33.16
C GLN A 73 -7.37 0.11 -31.79
N VAL A 74 -6.86 1.33 -31.65
CA VAL A 74 -7.14 2.19 -30.50
C VAL A 74 -8.13 3.25 -30.94
N ARG A 75 -9.23 3.38 -30.21
CA ARG A 75 -10.25 4.39 -30.46
C ARG A 75 -10.27 5.42 -29.36
N ASP A 76 -10.46 6.68 -29.76
CA ASP A 76 -10.73 7.78 -28.83
C ASP A 76 -12.18 7.76 -28.31
N ALA A 77 -12.54 8.73 -27.45
CA ALA A 77 -13.86 8.86 -26.86
C ALA A 77 -14.99 9.09 -27.91
N ASP A 78 -14.65 9.65 -29.07
CA ASP A 78 -15.58 9.87 -30.19
C ASP A 78 -15.72 8.64 -31.11
N GLY A 79 -14.93 7.57 -30.84
CA GLY A 79 -14.90 6.33 -31.62
C GLY A 79 -14.02 6.37 -32.86
N ASN A 80 -13.20 7.41 -33.04
CA ASN A 80 -12.26 7.48 -34.15
C ASN A 80 -11.05 6.57 -33.91
N GLU A 81 -10.57 5.93 -34.97
CA GLU A 81 -9.29 5.20 -34.93
C GLU A 81 -8.14 6.19 -34.86
N VAL A 82 -7.32 6.11 -33.79
CA VAL A 82 -6.15 6.97 -33.57
C VAL A 82 -4.82 6.22 -33.68
N LEU A 83 -4.84 4.89 -33.48
CA LEU A 83 -3.70 4.01 -33.62
C LEU A 83 -4.18 2.64 -34.07
N SER A 84 -3.41 1.98 -34.94
CA SER A 84 -3.61 0.55 -35.26
C SER A 84 -2.29 -0.19 -35.34
N GLY A 85 -2.37 -1.51 -35.11
CA GLY A 85 -1.20 -2.38 -35.13
C GLY A 85 -1.56 -3.84 -35.28
N ARG A 86 -0.54 -4.68 -35.41
CA ARG A 86 -0.68 -6.13 -35.33
C ARG A 86 -0.50 -6.61 -33.90
N VAL A 87 -1.22 -7.64 -33.53
CA VAL A 87 -0.98 -8.37 -32.29
C VAL A 87 0.44 -8.94 -32.33
N GLY A 88 1.20 -8.69 -31.27
CA GLY A 88 2.61 -9.05 -31.17
C GLY A 88 2.86 -10.54 -30.91
N ALA A 89 4.11 -10.89 -30.70
CA ALA A 89 4.49 -12.25 -30.36
C ALA A 89 3.92 -12.69 -29.01
N SER A 90 3.71 -14.00 -28.84
CA SER A 90 3.32 -14.57 -27.56
C SER A 90 4.46 -14.48 -26.56
N THR A 91 4.14 -14.02 -25.34
CA THR A 91 5.03 -14.01 -24.17
C THR A 91 4.97 -15.33 -23.40
N GLY A 92 3.98 -16.19 -23.69
CA GLY A 92 3.77 -17.48 -23.05
C GLY A 92 2.29 -17.86 -22.93
N GLY A 93 2.01 -19.04 -22.40
CA GLY A 93 0.67 -19.46 -21.98
C GLY A 93 0.41 -19.06 -20.54
N TRP A 94 -0.85 -18.86 -20.18
CA TRP A 94 -1.20 -18.48 -18.81
C TRP A 94 -1.72 -19.66 -17.96
N ASN A 95 -2.75 -20.34 -18.43
CA ASN A 95 -3.32 -21.49 -17.72
C ASN A 95 -3.88 -22.53 -18.71
N ASN A 96 -4.65 -23.51 -18.20
CA ASN A 96 -5.24 -24.56 -19.04
C ASN A 96 -6.28 -24.04 -20.03
N THR A 97 -6.91 -22.91 -19.79
CA THR A 97 -7.88 -22.27 -20.69
C THR A 97 -7.18 -21.31 -21.66
N TYR A 98 -6.33 -20.44 -21.16
CA TYR A 98 -5.67 -19.39 -21.94
C TYR A 98 -4.24 -19.82 -22.31
N LYS A 99 -4.06 -20.24 -23.56
CA LYS A 99 -2.79 -20.81 -24.05
C LYS A 99 -1.81 -19.75 -24.56
N ALA A 100 -2.26 -18.50 -24.70
CA ALA A 100 -1.40 -17.43 -25.18
C ALA A 100 -1.69 -16.11 -24.49
N VAL A 101 -0.63 -15.40 -24.15
CA VAL A 101 -0.61 -13.97 -23.84
C VAL A 101 0.25 -13.31 -24.91
N GLN A 102 -0.28 -12.30 -25.58
CA GLN A 102 0.39 -11.61 -26.70
C GLN A 102 0.39 -10.10 -26.46
N THR A 103 1.44 -9.42 -26.84
CA THR A 103 1.61 -7.99 -26.59
C THR A 103 0.87 -7.12 -27.59
N LEU A 104 0.38 -5.97 -27.12
CA LEU A 104 -0.19 -4.88 -27.92
C LEU A 104 0.63 -3.62 -27.59
N ASP A 105 1.41 -3.14 -28.53
CA ASP A 105 2.27 -1.98 -28.35
C ASP A 105 1.49 -0.68 -28.60
N LEU A 106 1.28 0.08 -27.53
CA LEU A 106 0.57 1.35 -27.54
C LEU A 106 1.53 2.55 -27.42
N SER A 107 2.86 2.36 -27.48
CA SER A 107 3.86 3.39 -27.16
C SER A 107 3.77 4.62 -28.05
N ARG A 108 3.24 4.50 -29.28
CA ARG A 108 3.02 5.63 -30.19
C ARG A 108 1.80 6.49 -29.86
N LEU A 109 0.97 6.08 -28.89
CA LEU A 109 -0.17 6.87 -28.43
C LEU A 109 0.32 7.90 -27.41
N THR A 110 0.46 9.15 -27.82
CA THR A 110 1.05 10.23 -27.00
C THR A 110 0.08 11.37 -26.70
N GLU A 111 -1.01 11.50 -27.47
CA GLU A 111 -1.98 12.56 -27.27
C GLU A 111 -2.82 12.30 -26.01
N PRO A 112 -3.00 13.29 -25.14
CA PRO A 112 -3.89 13.17 -23.98
C PRO A 112 -5.35 12.89 -24.38
N GLY A 113 -6.02 12.00 -23.64
CA GLY A 113 -7.41 11.62 -23.92
C GLY A 113 -7.79 10.26 -23.33
N ASP A 114 -9.03 9.86 -23.59
CA ASP A 114 -9.62 8.59 -23.18
C ASP A 114 -9.64 7.63 -24.37
N TYR A 115 -9.20 6.39 -24.12
CA TYR A 115 -8.97 5.43 -25.18
C TYR A 115 -9.44 4.03 -24.82
N ARG A 116 -9.73 3.23 -25.88
CA ARG A 116 -10.01 1.78 -25.79
C ARG A 116 -9.24 1.05 -26.86
N VAL A 117 -8.84 -0.17 -26.56
CA VAL A 117 -8.24 -1.09 -27.53
C VAL A 117 -9.30 -2.07 -28.00
N GLU A 118 -9.50 -2.18 -29.31
CA GLU A 118 -10.35 -3.20 -29.96
C GLU A 118 -9.46 -4.16 -30.76
N VAL A 119 -9.56 -5.45 -30.46
CA VAL A 119 -8.89 -6.53 -31.21
C VAL A 119 -9.86 -7.16 -32.19
N SER A 120 -9.39 -7.38 -33.41
CA SER A 120 -10.16 -8.00 -34.51
C SER A 120 -9.32 -9.05 -35.25
N GLY A 121 -10.04 -10.01 -35.89
CA GLY A 121 -9.45 -11.11 -36.64
C GLY A 121 -10.04 -12.45 -36.20
N PRO A 122 -9.22 -13.49 -35.93
CA PRO A 122 -9.72 -14.81 -35.48
C PRO A 122 -10.43 -14.78 -34.14
N VAL A 123 -10.15 -13.76 -33.33
CA VAL A 123 -10.82 -13.44 -32.07
C VAL A 123 -11.18 -11.97 -32.02
N THR A 124 -12.18 -11.63 -31.20
CA THR A 124 -12.55 -10.25 -30.90
C THR A 124 -12.50 -10.03 -29.41
N ALA A 125 -11.94 -8.89 -28.98
CA ALA A 125 -11.89 -8.49 -27.58
C ALA A 125 -11.76 -6.97 -27.50
N GLU A 126 -12.22 -6.38 -26.38
CA GLU A 126 -12.14 -4.95 -26.13
C GLU A 126 -11.56 -4.74 -24.73
N SER A 127 -10.78 -3.67 -24.54
CA SER A 127 -10.27 -3.26 -23.23
C SER A 127 -11.27 -2.42 -22.46
N PRO A 128 -11.12 -2.30 -21.13
CA PRO A 128 -11.63 -1.15 -20.40
C PRO A 128 -11.09 0.16 -20.99
N THR A 129 -11.75 1.29 -20.69
CA THR A 129 -11.21 2.62 -20.99
C THR A 129 -9.97 2.88 -20.14
N PHE A 130 -8.96 3.50 -20.73
CA PHE A 130 -7.75 3.98 -20.07
C PHE A 130 -7.42 5.41 -20.54
N HIS A 131 -6.56 6.10 -19.80
CA HIS A 131 -6.23 7.49 -20.07
C HIS A 131 -4.79 7.65 -20.60
N ILE A 132 -4.57 8.66 -21.41
CA ILE A 132 -3.23 9.24 -21.65
C ILE A 132 -3.27 10.63 -21.05
N ALA A 133 -2.42 10.90 -20.07
CA ALA A 133 -2.33 12.23 -19.44
C ALA A 133 -0.92 12.44 -18.86
N PRO A 134 -0.53 13.69 -18.57
CA PRO A 134 0.74 13.98 -17.92
C PRO A 134 0.91 13.18 -16.61
N ALA A 135 2.11 12.70 -16.33
CA ALA A 135 2.43 11.87 -15.17
C ALA A 135 1.96 12.51 -13.84
N GLY A 136 2.18 13.83 -13.67
CA GLY A 136 1.73 14.55 -12.47
C GLY A 136 0.21 14.59 -12.31
N GLU A 137 -0.57 14.50 -13.39
CA GLU A 137 -2.04 14.42 -13.34
C GLU A 137 -2.49 12.99 -12.96
N LEU A 138 -2.00 11.97 -13.68
CA LEU A 138 -2.35 10.57 -13.43
C LEU A 138 -1.98 10.14 -12.03
N PHE A 139 -0.71 10.27 -11.67
CA PHE A 139 -0.19 9.75 -10.42
C PHE A 139 -0.46 10.68 -9.24
N GLY A 140 -0.58 12.00 -9.48
CA GLY A 140 -1.00 12.95 -8.45
C GLY A 140 -2.39 12.63 -7.89
N LYS A 141 -3.32 12.16 -8.75
CA LYS A 141 -4.63 11.68 -8.30
C LYS A 141 -4.52 10.41 -7.45
N LEU A 142 -3.68 9.45 -7.83
CA LEU A 142 -3.47 8.22 -7.06
C LEU A 142 -2.82 8.50 -5.70
N ILE A 143 -1.87 9.44 -5.63
CA ILE A 143 -1.30 9.91 -4.35
C ILE A 143 -2.41 10.47 -3.44
N GLN A 144 -3.32 11.30 -3.97
CA GLN A 144 -4.43 11.84 -3.20
C GLN A 144 -5.41 10.73 -2.75
N ASP A 145 -5.68 9.74 -3.61
CA ASP A 145 -6.51 8.58 -3.25
C ASP A 145 -5.82 7.73 -2.15
N ASN A 146 -4.48 7.53 -2.19
CA ASN A 146 -3.75 6.89 -1.10
C ASN A 146 -3.82 7.68 0.21
N VAL A 147 -3.68 9.02 0.17
CA VAL A 147 -3.91 9.87 1.35
C VAL A 147 -5.32 9.67 1.92
N ARG A 148 -6.32 9.46 1.04
CA ARG A 148 -7.69 9.18 1.47
C ARG A 148 -7.82 7.87 2.22
N PHE A 149 -7.05 6.84 1.84
CA PHE A 149 -6.95 5.59 2.61
C PHE A 149 -6.44 5.87 4.03
N PHE A 150 -5.32 6.57 4.20
CA PHE A 150 -4.80 6.92 5.53
C PHE A 150 -5.82 7.70 6.36
N GLN A 151 -6.58 8.60 5.75
CA GLN A 151 -7.68 9.30 6.42
C GLN A 151 -8.78 8.35 6.90
N ALA A 152 -9.05 7.25 6.17
CA ALA A 152 -9.99 6.22 6.61
C ALA A 152 -9.44 5.36 7.75
N GLN A 153 -8.12 5.23 7.85
CA GLN A 153 -7.43 4.49 8.91
C GLN A 153 -7.25 5.29 10.21
N ARG A 154 -7.45 6.61 10.21
CA ARG A 154 -7.27 7.43 11.42
C ARG A 154 -8.07 6.91 12.59
N ASP A 155 -7.44 6.94 13.77
CA ASP A 155 -8.02 6.56 15.05
C ASP A 155 -8.05 7.75 16.03
N GLY A 156 -8.66 7.57 17.20
CA GLY A 156 -8.78 8.61 18.21
C GLY A 156 -9.89 9.63 17.93
N ALA A 157 -9.66 10.87 18.32
CA ALA A 157 -10.64 11.95 18.21
C ALA A 157 -10.58 12.67 16.86
N ASP A 158 -9.41 12.65 16.19
CA ASP A 158 -9.15 13.39 14.95
C ASP A 158 -9.32 12.51 13.71
N VAL A 159 -10.52 11.98 13.54
CA VAL A 159 -10.92 11.20 12.37
C VAL A 159 -11.48 12.09 11.26
N VAL A 160 -11.46 11.61 10.02
CA VAL A 160 -12.06 12.29 8.86
C VAL A 160 -13.43 11.68 8.57
N PRO A 161 -14.55 12.33 8.95
CA PRO A 161 -15.89 11.73 8.86
C PRO A 161 -16.33 11.39 7.42
N THR A 162 -15.77 12.05 6.42
CA THR A 162 -16.06 11.78 5.01
C THR A 162 -15.29 10.58 4.45
N ALA A 163 -14.40 9.94 5.23
CA ALA A 163 -13.73 8.71 4.88
C ALA A 163 -14.42 7.55 5.60
N LEU A 164 -15.18 6.73 4.90
CA LEU A 164 -15.93 5.58 5.45
C LEU A 164 -16.79 5.94 6.67
N GLN A 165 -17.39 7.13 6.69
CA GLN A 165 -18.27 7.60 7.77
C GLN A 165 -17.64 7.50 9.17
N ARG A 166 -16.29 7.70 9.26
CA ARG A 166 -15.52 7.56 10.49
C ARG A 166 -16.06 8.46 11.61
N LYS A 167 -16.06 7.92 12.81
CA LYS A 167 -16.39 8.62 14.06
C LYS A 167 -15.21 8.51 15.02
N PRO A 168 -15.09 9.45 15.99
CA PRO A 168 -14.12 9.29 17.07
C PRO A 168 -14.22 7.91 17.70
N SER A 169 -13.07 7.28 17.93
CA SER A 169 -12.95 5.89 18.39
C SER A 169 -11.78 5.73 19.35
N HIS A 170 -11.81 4.65 20.15
CA HIS A 170 -10.75 4.27 21.09
C HIS A 170 -10.28 5.43 21.98
N LEU A 171 -11.23 6.23 22.48
CA LEU A 171 -10.94 7.42 23.29
C LEU A 171 -10.31 7.08 24.64
N ALA A 172 -10.42 5.81 25.09
CA ALA A 172 -9.74 5.28 26.26
C ALA A 172 -8.21 5.21 26.12
N ASP A 173 -7.67 5.22 24.90
CA ASP A 173 -6.21 5.22 24.61
C ASP A 173 -5.47 6.44 25.19
N ARG A 174 -6.18 7.49 25.59
CA ARG A 174 -5.59 8.63 26.33
C ARG A 174 -5.12 8.25 27.74
N GLN A 175 -5.50 7.09 28.24
CA GLN A 175 -5.21 6.60 29.59
C GLN A 175 -4.78 5.13 29.51
N ALA A 176 -3.98 4.75 28.51
CA ALA A 176 -3.60 3.37 28.26
C ALA A 176 -2.61 2.86 29.31
N THR A 177 -2.78 1.60 29.72
CA THR A 177 -1.84 0.91 30.59
C THR A 177 -0.70 0.31 29.77
N VAL A 178 0.52 0.49 30.26
CA VAL A 178 1.72 -0.09 29.62
C VAL A 178 1.97 -1.49 30.17
N TYR A 179 2.23 -2.43 29.29
CA TYR A 179 2.54 -3.81 29.59
C TYR A 179 3.94 -4.19 29.11
N ASP A 180 4.49 -5.22 29.73
CA ASP A 180 5.69 -5.92 29.28
C ASP A 180 5.35 -6.80 28.06
N THR A 181 6.37 -7.28 27.36
CA THR A 181 6.22 -8.19 26.20
C THR A 181 5.26 -9.34 26.53
N PRO A 182 4.21 -9.57 25.74
CA PRO A 182 3.28 -10.67 25.95
C PRO A 182 3.96 -12.02 25.67
N ALA A 183 3.55 -13.07 26.38
CA ALA A 183 4.04 -14.41 26.16
C ALA A 183 3.00 -15.23 25.38
N TYR A 184 3.40 -15.70 24.18
CA TYR A 184 2.58 -16.54 23.32
C TYR A 184 3.07 -18.00 23.32
N ASP A 185 2.24 -18.92 22.82
CA ASP A 185 2.64 -20.29 22.51
C ASP A 185 3.59 -20.34 21.29
N ALA A 186 4.11 -21.52 20.97
CA ALA A 186 5.09 -21.68 19.89
C ALA A 186 4.54 -21.37 18.50
N ASP A 187 3.21 -21.44 18.31
CA ASP A 187 2.53 -21.10 17.06
C ASP A 187 2.02 -19.65 17.05
N GLU A 188 2.29 -18.89 18.11
CA GLU A 188 1.86 -17.49 18.34
C GLU A 188 0.33 -17.28 18.24
N LYS A 189 -0.45 -18.29 18.60
CA LYS A 189 -1.92 -18.26 18.49
C LYS A 189 -2.61 -17.79 19.77
N VAL A 190 -2.06 -18.13 20.93
CA VAL A 190 -2.69 -17.83 22.21
C VAL A 190 -1.69 -17.34 23.25
N LEU A 191 -2.14 -16.45 24.13
CA LEU A 191 -1.39 -16.05 25.33
C LEU A 191 -1.20 -17.23 26.28
N THR A 192 0.03 -17.47 26.70
CA THR A 192 0.41 -18.54 27.65
C THR A 192 0.53 -18.05 29.10
N ALA A 193 0.55 -16.73 29.30
CA ALA A 193 0.63 -16.11 30.62
C ALA A 193 -0.22 -14.83 30.67
N PRO A 194 -0.69 -14.41 31.87
CA PRO A 194 -1.35 -13.13 32.05
C PRO A 194 -0.45 -11.96 31.64
N LEU A 195 -1.02 -10.93 31.01
CA LEU A 195 -0.33 -9.69 30.70
C LEU A 195 0.16 -9.02 32.00
N LYS A 196 1.40 -8.55 32.00
CA LYS A 196 2.05 -7.92 33.14
C LYS A 196 2.08 -6.40 32.98
N PRO A 197 1.25 -5.63 33.71
CA PRO A 197 1.31 -4.18 33.68
C PRO A 197 2.63 -3.69 34.30
N VAL A 198 3.27 -2.72 33.66
CA VAL A 198 4.57 -2.16 34.09
C VAL A 198 4.58 -0.65 34.18
N GLY A 199 3.51 0.03 33.77
CA GLY A 199 3.42 1.50 33.82
C GLY A 199 2.10 2.05 33.28
N GLY A 200 2.10 3.34 33.03
CA GLY A 200 0.93 4.11 32.61
C GLY A 200 0.28 4.88 33.78
N PRO A 201 -0.81 5.63 33.53
CA PRO A 201 -1.42 5.77 32.19
C PRO A 201 -0.59 6.66 31.27
N ILE A 202 -0.62 6.37 29.96
CA ILE A 202 -0.02 7.19 28.91
C ILE A 202 -1.04 7.49 27.80
N ASP A 203 -0.85 8.58 27.05
CA ASP A 203 -1.67 8.92 25.89
C ASP A 203 -1.04 8.34 24.61
N VAL A 204 -1.70 7.36 24.00
CA VAL A 204 -1.36 6.77 22.70
C VAL A 204 -2.51 6.87 21.71
N SER A 205 -3.44 7.81 21.96
CA SER A 205 -4.58 8.06 21.07
C SER A 205 -4.14 8.69 19.74
N GLY A 206 -4.88 8.45 18.68
CA GLY A 206 -4.57 8.91 17.32
C GLY A 206 -3.79 7.88 16.52
N GLY A 207 -3.12 8.32 15.48
CA GLY A 207 -2.45 7.45 14.51
C GLY A 207 -3.43 6.74 13.57
N TRP A 208 -2.94 5.68 12.92
CA TRP A 208 -3.71 4.87 11.99
C TRP A 208 -3.89 3.46 12.52
N ASN A 209 -5.04 2.89 12.25
CA ASN A 209 -5.19 1.44 12.28
C ASN A 209 -4.33 0.85 11.16
N ASP A 210 -3.69 -0.26 11.44
CA ASP A 210 -2.68 -0.88 10.59
C ASP A 210 -3.23 -1.41 9.26
N ALA A 211 -4.26 -2.26 9.35
CA ALA A 211 -4.84 -2.96 8.22
C ALA A 211 -6.38 -2.96 8.30
N GLY A 212 -7.01 -4.12 8.15
CA GLY A 212 -8.46 -4.29 8.24
C GLY A 212 -9.01 -4.31 9.66
N ASP A 213 -8.19 -4.40 10.67
CA ASP A 213 -8.47 -4.38 12.10
C ASP A 213 -8.19 -3.02 12.77
N PHE A 214 -8.02 -2.99 14.10
CA PHE A 214 -7.78 -1.74 14.84
C PHE A 214 -6.45 -1.74 15.60
N LEU A 215 -5.57 -2.69 15.36
CA LEU A 215 -4.22 -2.66 15.92
C LEU A 215 -3.43 -1.49 15.34
N LYS A 216 -2.48 -0.99 16.13
CA LYS A 216 -1.54 0.05 15.70
C LYS A 216 -0.12 -0.40 16.07
N PHE A 217 0.78 -0.37 15.10
CA PHE A 217 2.17 -0.77 15.29
C PHE A 217 3.13 0.37 14.97
N THR A 218 4.11 0.58 15.82
CA THR A 218 5.19 1.56 15.55
C THR A 218 5.99 1.17 14.32
N HIS A 219 6.13 -0.14 14.07
CA HIS A 219 6.83 -0.70 12.93
C HIS A 219 6.22 -0.24 11.59
N THR A 220 4.94 -0.54 11.34
CA THR A 220 4.25 -0.19 10.09
C THR A 220 4.01 1.31 9.98
N ALA A 221 3.58 1.95 11.08
CA ALA A 221 3.33 3.39 11.10
C ALA A 221 4.59 4.23 10.85
N SER A 222 5.78 3.79 11.29
CA SER A 222 7.03 4.49 11.01
C SER A 222 7.41 4.40 9.53
N TYR A 223 7.27 3.22 8.90
CA TYR A 223 7.47 3.06 7.46
C TYR A 223 6.50 3.92 6.64
N SER A 224 5.23 3.88 6.99
CA SER A 224 4.19 4.66 6.33
C SER A 224 4.41 6.16 6.47
N THR A 225 4.73 6.64 7.70
CA THR A 225 5.03 8.06 7.94
C THR A 225 6.29 8.49 7.18
N ALA A 226 7.37 7.69 7.20
CA ALA A 226 8.59 7.99 6.44
C ALA A 226 8.31 8.08 4.94
N SER A 227 7.48 7.17 4.41
CA SER A 227 7.07 7.17 2.99
C SER A 227 6.28 8.43 2.62
N LEU A 228 5.35 8.88 3.47
CA LEU A 228 4.58 10.10 3.24
C LEU A 228 5.49 11.35 3.31
N LEU A 229 6.43 11.41 4.26
CA LEU A 229 7.41 12.51 4.38
C LEU A 229 8.37 12.52 3.20
N PHE A 230 8.86 11.35 2.75
CA PHE A 230 9.67 11.21 1.54
C PHE A 230 8.91 11.72 0.31
N ALA A 231 7.65 11.35 0.17
CA ALA A 231 6.79 11.82 -0.91
C ALA A 231 6.60 13.34 -0.88
N GLN A 232 6.38 13.92 0.30
CA GLN A 232 6.29 15.38 0.49
C GLN A 232 7.59 16.08 0.09
N ARG A 233 8.77 15.50 0.41
CA ARG A 233 10.08 16.03 0.02
C ARG A 233 10.30 15.97 -1.50
N THR A 234 9.78 14.92 -2.15
CA THR A 234 10.09 14.58 -3.54
C THR A 234 9.19 15.29 -4.56
N THR A 235 7.89 15.48 -4.24
CA THR A 235 6.92 16.06 -5.22
C THR A 235 5.87 16.94 -4.55
N PRO A 236 5.45 18.03 -5.21
CA PRO A 236 4.30 18.81 -4.76
C PRO A 236 2.95 18.14 -5.09
N ALA A 237 2.92 16.99 -5.79
CA ALA A 237 1.68 16.38 -6.30
C ALA A 237 0.68 15.97 -5.21
N GLY A 238 1.16 15.61 -4.01
CA GLY A 238 0.31 15.28 -2.86
C GLY A 238 -0.33 16.48 -2.16
N GLY A 239 0.16 17.68 -2.45
CA GLY A 239 -0.40 18.92 -1.90
C GLY A 239 -0.38 19.02 -0.38
N LYS A 240 -1.29 19.85 0.15
CA LYS A 240 -1.42 20.10 1.59
C LYS A 240 -1.95 18.87 2.34
N GLU A 241 -2.80 18.09 1.71
CA GLU A 241 -3.41 16.90 2.30
C GLU A 241 -2.36 15.85 2.66
N LEU A 242 -1.40 15.59 1.77
CA LEU A 242 -0.26 14.69 2.04
C LEU A 242 0.57 15.18 3.23
N ALA A 243 0.92 16.47 3.25
CA ALA A 243 1.69 17.05 4.36
C ALA A 243 0.94 16.97 5.71
N THR A 244 -0.39 17.17 5.68
CA THR A 244 -1.23 17.05 6.88
C THR A 244 -1.28 15.61 7.36
N GLU A 245 -1.37 14.63 6.46
CA GLU A 245 -1.44 13.23 6.80
C GLU A 245 -0.10 12.69 7.31
N ALA A 246 1.01 13.07 6.67
CA ALA A 246 2.36 12.76 7.16
C ALA A 246 2.58 13.29 8.59
N ARG A 247 2.10 14.51 8.87
CA ARG A 247 2.18 15.09 10.21
C ARG A 247 1.32 14.32 11.23
N HIS A 248 0.14 13.85 10.84
CA HIS A 248 -0.72 13.04 11.70
C HIS A 248 -0.03 11.74 12.15
N GLY A 249 0.66 11.05 11.25
CA GLY A 249 1.46 9.86 11.59
C GLY A 249 2.61 10.20 12.53
N LEU A 250 3.37 11.27 12.22
CA LEU A 250 4.47 11.70 13.05
C LEU A 250 4.04 12.11 14.48
N ASP A 251 2.90 12.83 14.61
CA ASP A 251 2.35 13.23 15.91
C ASP A 251 1.96 12.02 16.78
N TRP A 252 1.53 10.91 16.15
CA TRP A 252 1.29 9.67 16.87
C TRP A 252 2.59 8.96 17.24
N LEU A 253 3.58 8.90 16.37
CA LEU A 253 4.90 8.33 16.68
C LEU A 253 5.58 9.10 17.81
N ASP A 254 5.35 10.42 17.91
CA ASP A 254 5.82 11.23 19.04
C ASP A 254 5.23 10.77 20.39
N LYS A 255 4.00 10.26 20.42
CA LYS A 255 3.39 9.66 21.62
C LYS A 255 3.92 8.25 21.91
N MET A 256 4.42 7.55 20.89
CA MET A 256 5.02 6.22 21.05
C MET A 256 6.48 6.27 21.53
N TRP A 257 7.04 7.46 21.69
CA TRP A 257 8.37 7.69 22.22
C TRP A 257 8.34 8.60 23.46
N ASP A 258 8.81 8.06 24.59
CA ASP A 258 9.05 8.85 25.81
C ASP A 258 10.53 9.22 25.89
N ASP A 259 10.86 10.45 25.51
CA ASP A 259 12.24 10.95 25.46
C ASP A 259 12.87 11.10 26.84
N GLU A 260 12.10 11.33 27.91
CA GLU A 260 12.62 11.47 29.27
C GLU A 260 13.08 10.11 29.83
N SER A 261 12.25 9.08 29.68
CA SER A 261 12.57 7.73 30.15
C SER A 261 13.34 6.88 29.12
N ARG A 262 13.51 7.37 27.89
CA ARG A 262 14.09 6.62 26.76
C ARG A 262 13.34 5.31 26.51
N THR A 263 12.04 5.41 26.39
CA THR A 263 11.16 4.24 26.18
C THR A 263 10.43 4.33 24.85
N LEU A 264 10.61 3.33 23.99
CA LEU A 264 9.81 3.15 22.78
C LEU A 264 8.68 2.17 23.05
N TYR A 265 7.46 2.52 22.64
CA TYR A 265 6.31 1.63 22.63
C TYR A 265 6.13 1.02 21.24
N VAL A 266 5.79 -0.27 21.16
CA VAL A 266 5.76 -1.04 19.91
C VAL A 266 4.37 -1.09 19.31
N GLN A 267 3.34 -1.25 20.16
CA GLN A 267 2.01 -1.64 19.72
C GLN A 267 0.94 -1.14 20.67
N VAL A 268 -0.22 -0.77 20.11
CA VAL A 268 -1.47 -0.51 20.81
C VAL A 268 -2.50 -1.53 20.36
N GLY A 269 -3.15 -2.18 21.32
CA GLY A 269 -4.10 -3.28 21.11
C GLY A 269 -3.46 -4.66 21.27
N LEU A 270 -4.29 -5.68 21.47
CA LEU A 270 -3.89 -7.07 21.66
C LEU A 270 -4.20 -7.89 20.41
N GLY A 271 -3.18 -8.42 19.76
CA GLY A 271 -3.30 -9.18 18.51
C GLY A 271 -3.93 -10.56 18.68
N LYS A 272 -3.60 -11.28 19.76
CA LYS A 272 -4.17 -12.60 20.11
C LYS A 272 -4.47 -12.69 21.59
N GLY A 273 -5.62 -13.32 21.93
CA GLY A 273 -6.09 -13.54 23.28
C GLY A 273 -5.60 -14.86 23.90
N ASP A 274 -6.37 -15.40 24.86
CA ASP A 274 -6.03 -16.65 25.54
C ASP A 274 -6.69 -17.90 24.92
N THR A 275 -7.43 -17.74 23.83
CA THR A 275 -7.97 -18.83 22.99
C THR A 275 -8.06 -18.40 21.53
N ASP A 276 -7.89 -19.35 20.59
CA ASP A 276 -7.94 -19.09 19.13
C ASP A 276 -9.32 -18.65 18.62
N ASP A 277 -10.40 -19.05 19.33
CA ASP A 277 -11.79 -18.79 18.91
C ASP A 277 -12.43 -17.63 19.67
N GLY A 278 -11.66 -16.89 20.46
CA GLY A 278 -12.15 -15.77 21.28
C GLY A 278 -13.10 -16.17 22.40
N SER A 279 -13.24 -17.45 22.71
CA SER A 279 -14.11 -17.96 23.81
C SER A 279 -13.45 -17.89 25.19
N GLY A 280 -12.19 -17.48 25.27
CA GLY A 280 -11.44 -17.34 26.50
C GLY A 280 -11.83 -16.13 27.36
N LYS A 281 -11.04 -15.88 28.39
CA LYS A 281 -11.22 -14.75 29.30
C LYS A 281 -10.59 -13.46 28.79
N ILE A 282 -9.73 -13.56 27.77
CA ILE A 282 -9.01 -12.44 27.15
C ILE A 282 -9.28 -12.51 25.65
N ARG A 283 -10.12 -11.61 25.16
CA ARG A 283 -10.39 -11.45 23.72
C ARG A 283 -9.43 -10.45 23.12
N SER A 284 -9.12 -10.66 21.85
CA SER A 284 -8.25 -9.81 21.06
C SER A 284 -9.02 -9.00 20.03
N ASP A 285 -8.35 -8.11 19.35
CA ASP A 285 -8.93 -7.27 18.32
C ASP A 285 -9.49 -8.10 17.15
N HIS A 286 -8.86 -9.22 16.81
CA HIS A 286 -9.26 -10.10 15.70
C HIS A 286 -10.47 -11.01 15.98
N ASP A 287 -11.02 -11.04 17.22
CA ASP A 287 -12.07 -11.99 17.58
C ASP A 287 -13.47 -11.56 17.15
N ASP A 288 -13.72 -10.26 17.00
CA ASP A 288 -15.02 -9.70 16.65
C ASP A 288 -14.91 -8.60 15.59
N TRP A 289 -15.75 -8.69 14.56
CA TRP A 289 -15.91 -7.60 13.59
C TRP A 289 -16.95 -6.57 14.07
N ARG A 290 -16.53 -5.32 14.16
CA ARG A 290 -17.33 -4.20 14.66
C ARG A 290 -16.81 -2.87 14.10
N LEU A 291 -17.60 -1.81 14.23
CA LEU A 291 -17.09 -0.45 14.00
C LEU A 291 -16.29 0.01 15.23
N PRO A 292 -15.20 0.75 15.07
CA PRO A 292 -14.27 1.03 16.17
C PRO A 292 -14.89 1.88 17.28
N GLU A 293 -15.88 2.75 16.96
CA GLU A 293 -16.62 3.50 17.99
C GLU A 293 -17.47 2.62 18.91
N ALA A 294 -17.72 1.35 18.54
CA ALA A 294 -18.42 0.41 19.40
C ALA A 294 -17.59 -0.01 20.61
N ASP A 295 -16.27 0.04 20.52
CA ASP A 295 -15.37 -0.32 21.63
C ASP A 295 -15.48 0.67 22.79
N ASP A 296 -15.63 1.96 22.50
CA ASP A 296 -15.85 2.97 23.54
C ASP A 296 -17.18 2.78 24.29
N ALA A 297 -18.17 2.18 23.62
CA ALA A 297 -19.49 1.93 24.20
C ALA A 297 -19.56 0.66 25.06
N LEU A 298 -18.52 -0.18 25.10
CA LEU A 298 -18.49 -1.39 25.92
C LEU A 298 -18.58 -1.04 27.40
N GLU A 299 -19.48 -1.73 28.14
CA GLU A 299 -19.57 -1.70 29.60
C GLU A 299 -18.78 -2.91 30.12
N VAL A 300 -17.53 -2.70 30.54
CA VAL A 300 -16.62 -3.77 30.96
C VAL A 300 -15.87 -3.41 32.23
N GLU A 301 -15.62 -4.42 33.08
CA GLU A 301 -14.82 -4.33 34.28
C GLU A 301 -13.54 -5.18 34.17
N PRO A 302 -12.48 -4.91 34.96
CA PRO A 302 -11.28 -5.72 34.96
C PRO A 302 -11.58 -7.22 35.16
N GLY A 303 -11.17 -8.04 34.18
CA GLY A 303 -11.41 -9.48 34.15
C GLY A 303 -12.55 -9.92 33.23
N ASP A 304 -13.29 -8.98 32.64
CA ASP A 304 -14.22 -9.30 31.56
C ASP A 304 -13.46 -9.65 30.25
N PRO A 305 -13.97 -10.58 29.44
CA PRO A 305 -13.27 -10.97 28.19
C PRO A 305 -12.94 -9.80 27.27
N ASN A 306 -13.84 -8.83 27.12
CA ASN A 306 -13.69 -7.66 26.25
C ASN A 306 -13.00 -6.46 26.94
N TYR A 307 -12.44 -6.64 28.15
CA TYR A 307 -11.82 -5.53 28.88
C TYR A 307 -10.71 -4.87 28.06
N LEU A 308 -9.84 -5.68 27.43
CA LEU A 308 -8.69 -5.20 26.62
C LEU A 308 -9.09 -4.74 25.21
N ILE A 309 -10.33 -4.92 24.80
CA ILE A 309 -10.88 -4.30 23.58
C ILE A 309 -11.10 -2.80 23.81
N LYS A 310 -11.71 -2.43 24.95
CA LYS A 310 -11.95 -1.04 25.33
C LYS A 310 -10.71 -0.35 25.91
N HIS A 311 -10.00 -1.05 26.80
CA HIS A 311 -8.80 -0.58 27.48
C HIS A 311 -7.58 -1.21 26.83
N ARG A 312 -7.28 -0.77 25.61
CA ARG A 312 -6.25 -1.36 24.77
C ARG A 312 -4.88 -1.33 25.46
N PRO A 313 -4.17 -2.47 25.55
CA PRO A 313 -2.84 -2.53 26.12
C PRO A 313 -1.84 -1.83 25.22
N VAL A 314 -0.81 -1.23 25.82
CA VAL A 314 0.36 -0.72 25.12
C VAL A 314 1.56 -1.57 25.51
N PHE A 315 2.33 -2.01 24.55
CA PHE A 315 3.52 -2.82 24.78
C PHE A 315 4.79 -2.00 24.54
N ARG A 316 5.75 -2.07 25.48
CA ARG A 316 7.04 -1.41 25.32
C ARG A 316 8.03 -2.31 24.57
N ALA A 317 8.96 -1.70 23.80
CA ALA A 317 10.02 -2.42 23.10
C ALA A 317 11.05 -3.04 24.05
N ALA A 318 11.39 -2.30 25.12
CA ALA A 318 12.36 -2.70 26.15
C ALA A 318 12.06 -1.93 27.44
N PRO A 319 12.65 -2.30 28.60
CA PRO A 319 12.63 -1.47 29.79
C PRO A 319 13.26 -0.09 29.53
N PRO A 320 12.84 0.96 30.29
CA PRO A 320 13.36 2.32 30.10
C PRO A 320 14.88 2.40 30.00
N GLY A 321 15.37 3.08 28.95
CA GLY A 321 16.79 3.30 28.68
C GLY A 321 17.58 2.06 28.28
N GLN A 322 16.93 0.92 28.06
CA GLN A 322 17.58 -0.31 27.56
C GLN A 322 17.60 -0.36 26.04
N PRO A 323 18.56 -1.09 25.44
CA PRO A 323 18.62 -1.29 24.00
C PRO A 323 17.31 -1.84 23.43
N ILE A 324 16.94 -1.38 22.23
CA ILE A 324 15.75 -1.80 21.46
C ILE A 324 16.18 -2.47 20.16
N SER A 325 15.23 -3.19 19.54
CA SER A 325 15.46 -3.85 18.25
C SER A 325 15.95 -2.84 17.20
N PRO A 326 17.04 -3.14 16.46
CA PRO A 326 17.71 -2.17 15.60
C PRO A 326 16.87 -1.73 14.40
N ASN A 327 15.99 -2.60 13.88
CA ASN A 327 15.04 -2.25 12.83
C ASN A 327 14.11 -1.11 13.28
N LEU A 328 13.53 -1.20 14.49
CA LEU A 328 12.72 -0.12 15.04
C LEU A 328 13.53 1.15 15.29
N ALA A 329 14.75 1.00 15.87
CA ALA A 329 15.60 2.16 16.17
C ALA A 329 15.96 2.93 14.90
N GLY A 330 16.37 2.24 13.84
CA GLY A 330 16.75 2.85 12.56
C GLY A 330 15.57 3.53 11.88
N ARG A 331 14.46 2.80 11.71
CA ARG A 331 13.28 3.26 10.97
C ARG A 331 12.56 4.43 11.64
N VAL A 332 12.36 4.37 12.96
CA VAL A 332 11.74 5.47 13.70
C VAL A 332 12.65 6.70 13.69
N ALA A 333 13.96 6.53 13.84
CA ALA A 333 14.92 7.63 13.71
C ALA A 333 14.88 8.27 12.32
N ALA A 334 14.83 7.47 11.24
CA ALA A 334 14.69 7.97 9.88
C ALA A 334 13.45 8.85 9.73
N THR A 335 12.33 8.42 10.32
CA THR A 335 11.06 9.15 10.25
C THR A 335 11.14 10.53 10.88
N PHE A 336 11.68 10.65 12.10
CA PHE A 336 11.88 11.94 12.75
C PHE A 336 12.91 12.81 12.02
N ALA A 337 13.96 12.20 11.46
CA ALA A 337 14.98 12.91 10.69
C ALA A 337 14.45 13.45 9.35
N LEU A 338 13.57 12.71 8.65
CA LEU A 338 12.85 13.21 7.48
C LEU A 338 11.98 14.43 7.81
N ALA A 339 11.27 14.38 8.94
CA ALA A 339 10.48 15.52 9.40
C ALA A 339 11.38 16.73 9.70
N ALA A 340 12.52 16.52 10.35
CA ALA A 340 13.50 17.58 10.62
C ALA A 340 14.01 18.25 9.34
N GLN A 341 14.24 17.49 8.27
CA GLN A 341 14.63 18.06 6.97
C GLN A 341 13.55 18.98 6.40
N LEU A 342 12.28 18.54 6.45
CA LEU A 342 11.15 19.32 5.93
C LEU A 342 10.90 20.59 6.73
N ASP A 343 11.13 20.55 8.05
CA ASP A 343 10.92 21.67 8.95
C ASP A 343 12.13 22.62 9.05
N ALA A 344 13.31 22.24 8.55
CA ALA A 344 14.57 22.96 8.74
C ALA A 344 14.51 24.44 8.31
N ALA A 345 13.82 24.75 7.20
CA ALA A 345 13.72 26.11 6.68
C ALA A 345 12.63 26.94 7.39
N ASP A 346 11.48 26.36 7.69
CA ASP A 346 10.28 27.07 8.14
C ASP A 346 10.12 27.05 9.67
N ASN A 347 10.64 26.02 10.34
CA ASN A 347 10.58 25.87 11.79
C ASN A 347 11.83 25.18 12.36
N PRO A 348 13.00 25.83 12.32
CA PRO A 348 14.27 25.21 12.72
C PRO A 348 14.31 24.75 14.18
N GLU A 349 13.54 25.37 15.09
CA GLU A 349 13.47 24.93 16.49
C GLU A 349 12.83 23.53 16.59
N ARG A 350 11.72 23.30 15.88
CA ARG A 350 11.08 21.98 15.81
C ARG A 350 11.98 20.97 15.09
N ALA A 351 12.61 21.37 13.99
CA ALA A 351 13.54 20.52 13.26
C ALA A 351 14.70 20.01 14.15
N HIS A 352 15.27 20.88 14.99
CA HIS A 352 16.27 20.45 15.98
C HIS A 352 15.70 19.47 17.01
N GLN A 353 14.48 19.69 17.50
CA GLN A 353 13.84 18.77 18.45
C GLN A 353 13.59 17.39 17.81
N GLU A 354 13.13 17.35 16.58
CA GLU A 354 12.90 16.11 15.82
C GLU A 354 14.23 15.37 15.57
N LEU A 355 15.29 16.08 15.18
CA LEU A 355 16.62 15.50 15.00
C LEU A 355 17.22 14.95 16.30
N GLU A 356 17.02 15.63 17.44
CA GLU A 356 17.47 15.13 18.75
C GLU A 356 16.72 13.85 19.13
N LYS A 357 15.40 13.77 18.92
CA LYS A 357 14.64 12.54 19.14
C LYS A 357 15.16 11.40 18.26
N ALA A 358 15.37 11.67 16.96
CA ALA A 358 15.97 10.70 16.04
C ALA A 358 17.30 10.16 16.58
N ALA A 359 18.21 11.05 16.99
CA ALA A 359 19.51 10.68 17.54
C ALA A 359 19.39 9.86 18.84
N HIS A 360 18.44 10.20 19.72
CA HIS A 360 18.22 9.49 20.96
C HIS A 360 17.67 8.07 20.73
N ILE A 361 16.72 7.90 19.79
CA ILE A 361 16.15 6.60 19.44
C ILE A 361 17.21 5.73 18.77
N TYR A 362 17.91 6.27 17.78
CA TYR A 362 18.98 5.59 17.05
C TYR A 362 20.08 5.06 17.98
N ALA A 363 20.47 5.84 18.99
CA ALA A 363 21.49 5.46 19.95
C ALA A 363 21.09 4.29 20.87
N LEU A 364 19.80 3.90 20.91
CA LEU A 364 19.33 2.73 21.66
C LEU A 364 19.36 1.43 20.85
N ALA A 365 19.79 1.44 19.59
CA ALA A 365 19.79 0.24 18.76
C ALA A 365 20.65 -0.86 19.38
N ASP A 366 20.09 -2.05 19.57
CA ASP A 366 20.85 -3.28 19.84
C ASP A 366 21.45 -3.80 18.53
N THR A 367 22.70 -3.48 18.25
CA THR A 367 23.38 -3.90 17.02
C THR A 367 23.91 -5.33 17.06
N THR A 368 23.53 -6.09 18.07
CA THR A 368 23.76 -7.54 18.22
C THR A 368 22.47 -8.26 18.62
N PRO A 369 21.36 -8.06 17.84
CA PRO A 369 20.06 -8.60 18.21
C PRO A 369 20.08 -10.14 18.24
N GLY A 370 19.10 -10.73 18.92
CA GLY A 370 18.82 -12.16 18.81
C GLY A 370 18.27 -12.55 17.42
N ASP A 371 17.90 -13.81 17.29
CA ASP A 371 17.41 -14.37 16.01
C ASP A 371 16.06 -13.76 15.56
N GLN A 372 15.32 -13.11 16.45
CA GLN A 372 14.00 -12.53 16.18
C GLN A 372 14.01 -11.04 16.47
N LEU A 373 13.72 -10.24 15.44
CA LEU A 373 13.55 -8.80 15.56
C LEU A 373 12.18 -8.48 16.15
N VAL A 374 12.07 -7.34 16.84
CA VAL A 374 10.77 -6.87 17.35
C VAL A 374 10.09 -6.04 16.27
N THR A 375 8.87 -6.43 15.89
CA THR A 375 8.02 -5.75 14.91
C THR A 375 6.60 -5.57 15.44
N ALA A 376 5.98 -6.67 15.88
CA ALA A 376 4.61 -6.78 16.37
C ALA A 376 4.51 -7.86 17.44
N PHE A 377 3.37 -7.93 18.12
CA PHE A 377 3.00 -9.01 19.02
C PHE A 377 1.58 -9.55 18.70
N PRO A 378 1.42 -10.76 18.13
CA PRO A 378 2.46 -11.77 17.79
C PRO A 378 3.44 -11.30 16.70
N HIS A 379 4.68 -11.81 16.78
CA HIS A 379 5.72 -11.49 15.80
C HIS A 379 5.35 -11.95 14.37
N GLY A 380 4.63 -13.07 14.26
CA GLY A 380 4.20 -13.62 12.97
C GLY A 380 3.28 -12.70 12.15
N PHE A 381 2.80 -11.58 12.69
CA PHE A 381 2.06 -10.59 11.90
C PHE A 381 2.97 -9.86 10.91
N TYR A 382 4.19 -9.50 11.35
CA TYR A 382 5.18 -8.78 10.54
C TYR A 382 6.59 -9.35 10.76
N PRO A 383 6.87 -10.57 10.27
CA PRO A 383 8.21 -11.15 10.40
C PRO A 383 9.21 -10.34 9.56
N GLU A 384 10.34 -9.98 10.17
CA GLU A 384 11.42 -9.25 9.52
C GLU A 384 12.75 -9.96 9.77
N ALA A 385 13.60 -10.01 8.75
CA ALA A 385 14.86 -10.75 8.78
C ALA A 385 16.09 -9.85 8.58
N SER A 386 15.91 -8.62 8.11
CA SER A 386 16.97 -7.61 7.93
C SER A 386 16.74 -6.44 8.87
N TRP A 387 17.82 -5.75 9.24
CA TRP A 387 17.82 -4.54 10.07
C TRP A 387 18.94 -3.57 9.73
N GLN A 388 19.91 -4.01 8.94
CA GLN A 388 21.04 -3.17 8.54
C GLN A 388 20.59 -2.04 7.62
N ASP A 389 19.61 -2.31 6.77
CA ASP A 389 18.95 -1.34 5.90
C ASP A 389 18.20 -0.27 6.70
N ASP A 390 17.53 -0.62 7.80
CA ASP A 390 16.90 0.35 8.70
C ASP A 390 17.92 1.25 9.38
N MET A 391 19.01 0.66 9.88
CA MET A 391 20.08 1.43 10.51
C MET A 391 20.81 2.34 9.51
N GLU A 392 20.99 1.88 8.27
CA GLU A 392 21.47 2.72 7.17
C GLU A 392 20.51 3.87 6.89
N PHE A 393 19.20 3.57 6.79
CA PHE A 393 18.17 4.57 6.54
C PHE A 393 18.14 5.63 7.65
N GLY A 394 18.13 5.20 8.91
CA GLY A 394 18.18 6.10 10.06
C GLY A 394 19.39 7.04 10.05
N ALA A 395 20.58 6.49 9.84
CA ALA A 395 21.82 7.26 9.80
C ALA A 395 21.87 8.22 8.60
N THR A 396 21.39 7.76 7.42
CA THR A 396 21.33 8.56 6.20
C THR A 396 20.43 9.77 6.37
N GLU A 397 19.20 9.57 6.86
CA GLU A 397 18.24 10.65 7.03
C GLU A 397 18.66 11.64 8.13
N MET A 398 19.29 11.15 9.23
CA MET A 398 19.91 12.02 10.23
C MET A 398 21.06 12.84 9.65
N ALA A 399 21.88 12.28 8.76
CA ALA A 399 22.95 13.01 8.10
C ALA A 399 22.41 14.10 7.17
N LEU A 400 21.33 13.81 6.43
CA LEU A 400 20.64 14.81 5.59
C LEU A 400 20.02 15.93 6.43
N ALA A 401 19.34 15.59 7.53
CA ALA A 401 18.81 16.58 8.47
C ALA A 401 19.93 17.42 9.12
N GLY A 402 21.01 16.79 9.53
CA GLY A 402 22.19 17.46 10.10
C GLY A 402 22.83 18.42 9.10
N LYS A 403 22.90 18.05 7.83
CA LYS A 403 23.36 18.94 6.75
C LYS A 403 22.45 20.17 6.58
N ALA A 404 21.13 19.96 6.66
CA ALA A 404 20.15 21.04 6.54
C ALA A 404 20.18 22.01 7.74
N LEU A 405 20.60 21.54 8.92
CA LEU A 405 20.62 22.29 10.18
C LEU A 405 22.03 22.71 10.62
N ASP A 406 23.07 22.47 9.81
CA ASP A 406 24.48 22.72 10.14
C ASP A 406 24.94 22.01 11.45
N ASP A 407 24.41 20.78 11.71
CA ASP A 407 24.74 19.99 12.89
C ASP A 407 26.14 19.37 12.79
N SER A 408 26.93 19.52 13.84
CA SER A 408 28.32 19.02 13.91
C SER A 408 28.42 17.48 13.83
N ARG A 409 27.38 16.72 14.09
CA ARG A 409 27.30 15.24 14.04
C ARG A 409 27.10 14.70 12.64
N THR A 410 26.87 15.54 11.64
CA THR A 410 26.58 15.12 10.23
C THR A 410 27.61 14.14 9.69
N ALA A 411 28.92 14.41 9.92
CA ALA A 411 29.98 13.52 9.45
C ALA A 411 29.96 12.15 10.13
N ASP A 412 29.62 12.09 11.41
CA ASP A 412 29.54 10.85 12.17
C ASP A 412 28.38 9.99 11.67
N TRP A 413 27.20 10.60 11.43
CA TRP A 413 26.04 9.88 10.88
C TRP A 413 26.28 9.42 9.44
N THR A 414 26.95 10.22 8.60
CA THR A 414 27.36 9.79 7.25
C THR A 414 28.29 8.56 7.33
N GLY A 415 29.21 8.55 8.28
CA GLY A 415 30.09 7.41 8.54
C GLY A 415 29.31 6.16 8.97
N GLN A 416 28.33 6.30 9.85
CA GLN A 416 27.46 5.21 10.29
C GLN A 416 26.58 4.68 9.15
N ALA A 417 26.01 5.56 8.31
CA ALA A 417 25.26 5.15 7.13
C ALA A 417 26.13 4.29 6.19
N GLY A 418 27.35 4.74 5.89
CA GLY A 418 28.30 3.95 5.09
C GLY A 418 28.69 2.61 5.73
N HIS A 419 28.79 2.57 7.07
CA HIS A 419 29.06 1.33 7.80
C HIS A 419 27.93 0.30 7.63
N TRP A 420 26.67 0.73 7.87
CA TRP A 420 25.52 -0.17 7.77
C TRP A 420 25.22 -0.59 6.33
N ALA A 421 25.36 0.34 5.37
CA ALA A 421 25.31 0.01 3.95
C ALA A 421 26.32 -1.11 3.60
N LYS A 422 27.56 -1.01 4.08
CA LYS A 422 28.56 -2.06 3.85
C LYS A 422 28.16 -3.40 4.49
N GLN A 423 27.58 -3.39 5.69
CA GLN A 423 27.10 -4.62 6.34
C GLN A 423 25.96 -5.25 5.53
N TYR A 424 25.00 -4.44 5.06
CA TYR A 424 23.91 -4.90 4.19
C TYR A 424 24.46 -5.50 2.89
N LEU A 425 25.35 -4.81 2.20
CA LEU A 425 25.98 -5.26 0.95
C LEU A 425 26.81 -6.55 1.13
N ALA A 426 27.32 -6.81 2.33
CA ALA A 426 28.07 -8.01 2.64
C ALA A 426 27.17 -9.19 3.03
N SER A 427 25.88 -8.98 3.26
CA SER A 427 24.90 -10.02 3.55
C SER A 427 24.44 -10.72 2.25
N ASP A 428 23.79 -11.88 2.41
CA ASP A 428 23.13 -12.57 1.29
C ASP A 428 21.72 -12.03 1.04
N THR A 429 21.30 -10.94 1.72
CA THR A 429 19.98 -10.35 1.59
C THR A 429 19.79 -9.78 0.18
N LEU A 430 18.67 -10.12 -0.43
CA LEU A 430 18.20 -9.53 -1.68
C LEU A 430 16.80 -8.98 -1.44
N GLY A 431 16.76 -7.72 -1.02
CA GLY A 431 15.53 -7.04 -0.68
C GLY A 431 14.68 -6.64 -1.88
N THR A 432 13.45 -6.31 -1.59
CA THR A 432 12.56 -5.57 -2.49
C THR A 432 11.94 -4.47 -1.64
N LEU A 433 11.99 -3.24 -2.10
CA LEU A 433 11.47 -2.09 -1.36
C LEU A 433 10.05 -2.35 -0.85
N GLY A 434 9.87 -2.23 0.44
CA GLY A 434 8.63 -2.45 1.17
C GLY A 434 8.85 -2.35 2.67
N LEU A 435 7.89 -2.80 3.47
CA LEU A 435 7.98 -2.78 4.93
C LEU A 435 9.19 -3.58 5.45
N GLY A 436 9.45 -4.75 4.88
CA GLY A 436 10.53 -5.65 5.34
C GLY A 436 11.92 -5.35 4.78
N ASP A 437 12.08 -4.35 3.89
CA ASP A 437 13.37 -3.91 3.36
C ASP A 437 13.29 -2.49 2.81
N VAL A 438 14.03 -1.57 3.41
CA VAL A 438 14.09 -0.15 3.04
C VAL A 438 15.41 0.22 2.36
N SER A 439 16.24 -0.76 2.03
CA SER A 439 17.59 -0.53 1.46
C SER A 439 17.58 0.35 0.22
N ALA A 440 16.57 0.22 -0.64
CA ALA A 440 16.50 1.03 -1.86
C ALA A 440 16.33 2.53 -1.57
N LEU A 441 15.57 2.92 -0.54
CA LEU A 441 15.48 4.31 -0.09
C LEU A 441 16.80 4.76 0.54
N ALA A 442 17.35 3.96 1.46
CA ALA A 442 18.58 4.25 2.15
C ALA A 442 19.76 4.43 1.19
N HIS A 443 19.96 3.49 0.28
CA HIS A 443 21.02 3.54 -0.74
C HIS A 443 20.89 4.74 -1.66
N ALA A 444 19.67 5.06 -2.11
CA ALA A 444 19.46 6.18 -3.01
C ALA A 444 19.80 7.51 -2.35
N ASP A 445 19.34 7.74 -1.12
CA ASP A 445 19.60 8.98 -0.40
C ASP A 445 21.04 9.07 0.12
N LEU A 446 21.65 7.94 0.55
CA LEU A 446 23.08 7.90 0.87
C LEU A 446 23.94 8.22 -0.36
N ALA A 447 23.58 7.69 -1.53
CA ALA A 447 24.28 7.99 -2.77
C ALA A 447 24.26 9.47 -3.15
N GLU A 448 23.25 10.22 -2.74
CA GLU A 448 23.17 11.69 -2.91
C GLU A 448 24.04 12.45 -1.90
N LEU A 449 24.23 11.87 -0.70
CA LEU A 449 25.13 12.45 0.32
C LEU A 449 26.60 12.28 -0.04
N LEU A 450 26.95 11.17 -0.74
CA LEU A 450 28.33 10.84 -1.09
C LEU A 450 28.74 11.62 -2.34
N ASP A 451 29.62 12.59 -2.19
CA ASP A 451 30.33 13.18 -3.33
C ASP A 451 31.10 12.08 -4.08
N ALA A 452 31.26 12.25 -5.40
CA ALA A 452 31.94 11.27 -6.26
C ALA A 452 33.36 10.88 -5.78
N ASP A 453 33.98 11.75 -4.95
CA ASP A 453 35.35 11.63 -4.46
C ASP A 453 35.45 11.77 -2.91
N ALA A 454 34.33 11.61 -2.16
CA ALA A 454 34.35 11.79 -0.70
C ALA A 454 35.24 10.72 0.00
N PRO A 455 36.41 11.09 0.53
CA PRO A 455 37.24 10.14 1.28
C PRO A 455 36.64 9.94 2.66
N GLY A 456 36.46 8.70 3.07
CA GLY A 456 36.17 8.35 4.47
C GLY A 456 34.90 7.56 4.73
N THR A 457 34.10 7.27 3.72
CA THR A 457 32.97 6.35 3.85
C THR A 457 33.39 4.93 3.50
N GLU A 458 32.76 3.93 4.15
CA GLU A 458 33.07 2.52 3.93
C GLU A 458 32.50 1.98 2.60
N VAL A 459 31.63 2.73 1.94
CA VAL A 459 31.01 2.43 0.65
C VAL A 459 31.14 3.58 -0.32
N THR A 460 30.98 3.29 -1.61
CA THR A 460 30.96 4.27 -2.68
C THR A 460 29.57 4.36 -3.30
N ARG A 461 29.24 5.48 -3.93
CA ARG A 461 28.01 5.66 -4.74
C ARG A 461 27.82 4.54 -5.74
N GLY A 462 28.91 4.07 -6.41
CA GLY A 462 28.85 2.97 -7.37
C GLY A 462 28.42 1.65 -6.72
N GLN A 463 28.89 1.31 -5.53
CA GLN A 463 28.48 0.09 -4.82
C GLN A 463 27.00 0.11 -4.42
N LEU A 464 26.47 1.26 -4.00
CA LEU A 464 25.04 1.44 -3.71
C LEU A 464 24.19 1.28 -4.99
N ALA A 465 24.63 1.90 -6.09
CA ALA A 465 23.98 1.75 -7.39
C ALA A 465 24.02 0.30 -7.91
N ASP A 466 25.14 -0.42 -7.70
CA ASP A 466 25.28 -1.83 -8.08
C ASP A 466 24.33 -2.73 -7.29
N ASP A 467 24.02 -2.40 -6.03
CA ASP A 467 23.03 -3.15 -5.25
C ASP A 467 21.59 -2.89 -5.73
N LEU A 468 21.21 -1.63 -5.94
CA LEU A 468 19.93 -1.30 -6.58
C LEU A 468 19.75 -2.06 -7.89
N LYS A 469 20.83 -2.11 -8.70
CA LYS A 469 20.84 -2.90 -9.94
C LYS A 469 20.64 -4.38 -9.70
N ARG A 470 21.27 -4.97 -8.67
CA ARG A 470 21.14 -6.37 -8.31
C ARG A 470 19.70 -6.75 -7.96
N GLN A 471 19.00 -5.91 -7.18
CA GLN A 471 17.59 -6.07 -6.85
C GLN A 471 16.71 -6.01 -8.12
N LEU A 472 17.00 -5.08 -9.03
CA LEU A 472 16.29 -4.91 -10.30
C LEU A 472 16.58 -6.04 -11.30
N ASP A 473 17.81 -6.55 -11.38
CA ASP A 473 18.18 -7.69 -12.22
C ASP A 473 17.38 -8.95 -11.83
N ASP A 474 17.16 -9.18 -10.54
CA ASP A 474 16.36 -10.31 -10.05
C ASP A 474 14.88 -10.14 -10.46
N GLY A 475 14.26 -8.98 -10.15
CA GLY A 475 12.89 -8.69 -10.53
C GLY A 475 12.65 -8.72 -12.04
N SER A 476 13.55 -8.10 -12.83
CA SER A 476 13.44 -8.09 -14.29
C SER A 476 13.66 -9.46 -14.92
N SER A 477 14.52 -10.29 -14.32
CA SER A 477 14.70 -11.69 -14.74
C SER A 477 13.45 -12.54 -14.50
N ARG A 478 12.69 -12.29 -13.42
CA ARG A 478 11.38 -12.91 -13.21
C ARG A 478 10.38 -12.42 -14.26
N ALA A 479 10.27 -11.11 -14.45
CA ALA A 479 9.39 -10.48 -15.43
C ALA A 479 9.62 -10.97 -16.86
N ALA A 480 10.87 -11.22 -17.25
CA ALA A 480 11.20 -11.74 -18.57
C ALA A 480 10.60 -13.14 -18.84
N ARG A 481 10.33 -13.91 -17.80
CA ARG A 481 9.74 -15.27 -17.88
C ARG A 481 8.22 -15.28 -17.66
N ASP A 482 7.67 -14.20 -17.09
CA ASP A 482 6.22 -14.09 -16.84
C ASP A 482 5.48 -13.57 -18.08
N PRO A 483 4.33 -14.18 -18.46
CA PRO A 483 3.55 -13.74 -19.61
C PRO A 483 3.03 -12.30 -19.52
N PHE A 484 2.76 -11.79 -18.32
CA PHE A 484 2.31 -10.42 -18.06
C PHE A 484 3.43 -9.50 -17.55
N ARG A 485 4.69 -9.99 -17.58
CA ARG A 485 5.87 -9.24 -17.15
C ARG A 485 5.86 -8.87 -15.67
N ALA A 486 5.23 -9.66 -14.81
CA ALA A 486 5.30 -9.50 -13.37
C ALA A 486 6.72 -9.82 -12.85
N GLY A 487 7.30 -8.87 -12.12
CA GLY A 487 8.58 -9.05 -11.41
C GLY A 487 8.39 -9.55 -9.98
N ALA A 488 7.22 -9.30 -9.37
CA ALA A 488 6.86 -9.84 -8.07
C ALA A 488 6.44 -11.32 -8.15
N VAL A 489 6.56 -12.03 -7.02
CA VAL A 489 6.17 -13.44 -6.89
C VAL A 489 4.73 -13.48 -6.39
N TYR A 490 3.77 -13.69 -7.28
CA TYR A 490 2.33 -13.67 -6.96
C TYR A 490 1.78 -14.99 -6.42
N THR A 491 2.64 -15.87 -5.92
CA THR A 491 2.30 -17.02 -5.06
C THR A 491 2.69 -16.79 -3.61
N ASP A 492 3.32 -15.67 -3.31
CA ASP A 492 3.70 -15.22 -1.97
C ASP A 492 2.77 -14.07 -1.51
N PHE A 493 2.83 -13.72 -0.23
CA PHE A 493 2.16 -12.53 0.29
C PHE A 493 2.74 -11.26 -0.35
N ASP A 494 1.94 -10.19 -0.37
CA ASP A 494 2.33 -8.82 -0.68
C ASP A 494 2.86 -8.65 -2.11
N SER A 495 2.33 -9.46 -3.04
CA SER A 495 2.76 -9.41 -4.45
C SER A 495 2.55 -8.03 -5.10
N VAL A 496 1.50 -7.29 -4.69
CA VAL A 496 1.21 -5.94 -5.20
C VAL A 496 2.15 -4.89 -4.63
N PRO A 497 2.34 -4.75 -3.29
CA PRO A 497 3.36 -3.85 -2.76
C PRO A 497 4.76 -4.17 -3.27
N HIS A 498 5.15 -5.44 -3.43
CA HIS A 498 6.44 -5.80 -4.04
C HIS A 498 6.57 -5.33 -5.50
N ALA A 499 5.51 -5.39 -6.30
CA ALA A 499 5.53 -4.84 -7.67
C ALA A 499 5.70 -3.32 -7.66
N PHE A 500 5.03 -2.59 -6.76
CA PHE A 500 5.25 -1.16 -6.56
C PHE A 500 6.65 -0.86 -6.05
N GLY A 501 7.18 -1.67 -5.14
CA GLY A 501 8.56 -1.55 -4.64
C GLY A 501 9.59 -1.68 -5.76
N LEU A 502 9.46 -2.67 -6.65
CA LEU A 502 10.32 -2.82 -7.83
C LEU A 502 10.22 -1.61 -8.77
N ALA A 503 9.01 -1.08 -8.99
CA ALA A 503 8.84 0.13 -9.81
C ALA A 503 9.53 1.34 -9.18
N ALA A 504 9.38 1.53 -7.87
CA ALA A 504 10.04 2.61 -7.12
C ALA A 504 11.56 2.47 -7.14
N THR A 505 12.09 1.26 -6.88
CA THR A 505 13.54 0.99 -6.93
C THR A 505 14.15 1.30 -8.30
N ALA A 506 13.45 0.99 -9.39
CA ALA A 506 13.91 1.31 -10.74
C ALA A 506 14.03 2.83 -10.98
N GLN A 507 13.08 3.59 -10.46
CA GLN A 507 13.10 5.06 -10.55
C GLN A 507 14.17 5.67 -9.64
N LEU A 508 14.40 5.10 -8.44
CA LEU A 508 15.52 5.47 -7.57
C LEU A 508 16.88 5.18 -8.23
N TYR A 509 17.02 4.02 -8.89
CA TYR A 509 18.22 3.69 -9.66
C TYR A 509 18.47 4.71 -10.76
N HIS A 510 17.45 5.07 -11.55
CA HIS A 510 17.56 6.11 -12.57
C HIS A 510 17.99 7.46 -11.95
N ARG A 511 17.39 7.87 -10.83
CA ARG A 511 17.73 9.11 -10.11
C ARG A 511 19.21 9.12 -9.68
N VAL A 512 19.70 8.00 -9.17
CA VAL A 512 21.09 7.87 -8.68
C VAL A 512 22.09 7.81 -9.83
N THR A 513 21.78 7.12 -10.93
CA THR A 513 22.76 6.80 -11.98
C THR A 513 22.61 7.60 -13.27
N GLY A 514 21.41 8.13 -13.55
CA GLY A 514 21.03 8.66 -14.87
C GLY A 514 20.78 7.58 -15.93
N ASP A 515 20.83 6.29 -15.58
CA ASP A 515 20.62 5.18 -16.50
C ASP A 515 19.14 4.78 -16.57
N SER A 516 18.53 4.92 -17.74
CA SER A 516 17.12 4.60 -18.04
C SER A 516 16.85 3.12 -18.34
N HIS A 517 17.83 2.24 -18.14
CA HIS A 517 17.73 0.82 -18.49
C HIS A 517 16.48 0.12 -17.93
N TYR A 518 16.05 0.48 -16.72
CA TYR A 518 14.90 -0.13 -16.04
C TYR A 518 13.60 0.67 -16.12
N ASP A 519 13.53 1.80 -16.84
CA ASP A 519 12.32 2.64 -16.92
C ASP A 519 11.12 1.88 -17.50
N ALA A 520 11.34 1.12 -18.58
CA ALA A 520 10.28 0.28 -19.13
C ALA A 520 9.83 -0.83 -18.17
N PHE A 521 10.74 -1.38 -17.37
CA PHE A 521 10.43 -2.34 -16.32
C PHE A 521 9.62 -1.70 -15.21
N ALA A 522 9.99 -0.50 -14.74
CA ALA A 522 9.22 0.26 -13.75
C ALA A 522 7.77 0.46 -14.19
N THR A 523 7.59 0.93 -15.44
CA THR A 523 6.27 1.12 -16.05
C THR A 523 5.49 -0.20 -16.11
N GLN A 524 6.11 -1.33 -16.48
CA GLN A 524 5.45 -2.64 -16.53
C GLN A 524 4.98 -3.10 -15.15
N GLN A 525 5.79 -2.92 -14.09
CA GLN A 525 5.40 -3.32 -12.74
C GLN A 525 4.20 -2.50 -12.24
N ARG A 526 4.23 -1.18 -12.39
CA ARG A 526 3.11 -0.31 -12.05
C ARG A 526 1.85 -0.65 -12.86
N ASN A 527 1.96 -0.85 -14.17
CA ASN A 527 0.83 -1.19 -15.03
C ASN A 527 0.23 -2.55 -14.65
N TRP A 528 1.07 -3.52 -14.23
CA TRP A 528 0.59 -4.81 -13.73
C TRP A 528 -0.32 -4.63 -12.51
N THR A 529 0.03 -3.78 -11.57
CA THR A 529 -0.80 -3.52 -10.38
C THR A 529 -2.11 -2.80 -10.70
N LEU A 530 -2.16 -2.07 -11.82
CA LEU A 530 -3.32 -1.25 -12.22
C LEU A 530 -4.20 -1.90 -13.31
N GLY A 531 -4.01 -3.20 -13.60
CA GLY A 531 -4.92 -3.97 -14.44
C GLY A 531 -4.30 -4.65 -15.65
N ALA A 532 -3.05 -4.36 -16.03
CA ALA A 532 -2.35 -5.07 -17.09
C ALA A 532 -1.83 -6.45 -16.61
N ASN A 533 -2.68 -7.21 -15.94
CA ASN A 533 -2.44 -8.51 -15.31
C ASN A 533 -3.47 -9.55 -15.76
N ALA A 534 -3.28 -10.80 -15.40
CA ALA A 534 -4.16 -11.89 -15.81
C ALA A 534 -5.62 -11.68 -15.40
N TRP A 535 -5.85 -11.20 -14.18
CA TRP A 535 -7.19 -11.00 -13.61
C TRP A 535 -7.88 -9.75 -14.19
N GLY A 536 -7.13 -8.80 -14.76
CA GLY A 536 -7.65 -7.53 -15.28
C GLY A 536 -8.27 -6.67 -14.20
N SER A 537 -7.75 -6.77 -12.98
CA SER A 537 -8.14 -5.94 -11.84
C SER A 537 -7.02 -4.95 -11.52
N SER A 538 -7.38 -3.71 -11.29
CA SER A 538 -6.55 -2.83 -10.49
C SER A 538 -6.56 -3.35 -9.05
N PHE A 539 -5.42 -3.37 -8.39
CA PHE A 539 -5.29 -3.74 -6.98
C PHE A 539 -5.25 -2.53 -6.05
N VAL A 540 -5.59 -1.37 -6.59
CA VAL A 540 -5.83 -0.12 -5.85
C VAL A 540 -7.32 0.17 -5.88
N ILE A 541 -7.96 0.16 -4.71
CA ILE A 541 -9.42 0.32 -4.57
C ILE A 541 -9.86 1.70 -5.08
N GLY A 542 -10.79 1.70 -6.03
CA GLY A 542 -11.31 2.91 -6.65
C GLY A 542 -10.47 3.47 -7.79
N ALA A 543 -9.39 2.79 -8.19
CA ALA A 543 -8.60 3.12 -9.37
C ALA A 543 -8.97 2.20 -10.56
N GLY A 544 -9.31 2.80 -11.70
CA GLY A 544 -9.81 2.06 -12.87
C GLY A 544 -11.29 1.67 -12.74
N THR A 545 -11.73 0.73 -13.57
CA THR A 545 -13.13 0.27 -13.65
C THR A 545 -13.36 -1.09 -13.00
N THR A 546 -12.29 -1.87 -12.77
CA THR A 546 -12.32 -3.17 -12.11
C THR A 546 -11.30 -3.15 -10.99
N PHE A 547 -11.76 -3.22 -9.76
CA PHE A 547 -10.96 -3.21 -8.53
C PHE A 547 -11.66 -4.04 -7.45
N PRO A 548 -11.00 -4.39 -6.32
CA PRO A 548 -11.64 -5.12 -5.22
C PRO A 548 -12.79 -4.32 -4.59
N HIS A 549 -13.97 -4.93 -4.49
CA HIS A 549 -15.14 -4.34 -3.85
C HIS A 549 -15.35 -4.83 -2.42
N CYS A 550 -14.77 -5.96 -2.09
CA CYS A 550 -14.96 -6.65 -0.81
C CYS A 550 -13.64 -6.81 -0.06
N PRO A 551 -12.94 -5.70 0.28
CA PRO A 551 -11.71 -5.82 1.06
C PRO A 551 -11.96 -6.47 2.42
N GLU A 552 -10.99 -7.21 2.90
CA GLU A 552 -10.91 -7.68 4.27
C GLU A 552 -10.53 -6.48 5.14
N HIS A 553 -11.55 -5.74 5.61
CA HIS A 553 -11.39 -4.49 6.33
C HIS A 553 -12.68 -4.13 7.05
N GLN A 554 -12.65 -4.08 8.39
CA GLN A 554 -13.86 -3.94 9.22
C GLN A 554 -14.68 -2.68 8.88
N PRO A 555 -14.15 -1.44 8.90
CA PRO A 555 -14.92 -0.26 8.52
C PRO A 555 -15.43 -0.27 7.08
N ALA A 556 -14.62 -0.73 6.12
CA ALA A 556 -15.05 -0.80 4.73
C ALA A 556 -16.18 -1.82 4.52
N ASN A 557 -16.13 -2.94 5.21
CA ASN A 557 -17.20 -3.93 5.16
C ASN A 557 -18.47 -3.42 5.87
N LEU A 558 -18.35 -2.92 7.09
CA LEU A 558 -19.51 -2.63 7.95
C LEU A 558 -20.19 -1.30 7.60
N ALA A 559 -19.46 -0.28 7.17
CA ALA A 559 -19.97 1.05 6.83
C ALA A 559 -19.89 1.38 5.33
N GLY A 560 -18.98 0.78 4.59
CA GLY A 560 -18.74 1.08 3.18
C GLY A 560 -19.73 0.42 2.22
N ALA A 561 -19.60 0.79 0.94
CA ALA A 561 -20.37 0.27 -0.19
C ALA A 561 -19.63 -0.92 -0.83
N LEU A 562 -20.21 -2.13 -0.72
CA LEU A 562 -19.62 -3.38 -1.24
C LEU A 562 -19.93 -3.62 -2.73
N ASP A 563 -20.61 -2.71 -3.40
CA ASP A 563 -20.88 -2.75 -4.84
C ASP A 563 -19.87 -1.91 -5.65
N GLY A 564 -18.90 -1.29 -4.97
CA GLY A 564 -17.88 -0.45 -5.59
C GLY A 564 -18.33 1.00 -5.85
N ASP A 565 -19.58 1.32 -5.54
CA ASP A 565 -20.19 2.65 -5.75
C ASP A 565 -20.40 3.37 -4.41
N GLY A 566 -20.06 4.63 -4.32
CA GLY A 566 -20.29 5.43 -3.10
C GLY A 566 -19.06 5.51 -2.18
N ASP A 567 -19.27 5.28 -0.87
CA ASP A 567 -18.21 5.39 0.15
C ASP A 567 -17.44 4.07 0.24
N ILE A 568 -16.30 4.02 -0.45
CA ILE A 568 -15.41 2.85 -0.53
C ILE A 568 -14.07 3.17 0.15
N LEU A 569 -13.26 2.15 0.44
CA LEU A 569 -11.89 2.28 0.95
C LEU A 569 -10.94 2.79 -0.15
N ARG A 570 -11.21 4.00 -0.63
CA ARG A 570 -10.54 4.60 -1.79
C ARG A 570 -9.04 4.76 -1.55
N GLY A 571 -8.26 4.31 -2.53
CA GLY A 571 -6.81 4.38 -2.50
C GLY A 571 -6.14 3.29 -1.69
N GLY A 572 -6.89 2.44 -0.98
CA GLY A 572 -6.34 1.28 -0.28
C GLY A 572 -5.73 0.29 -1.28
N VAL A 573 -4.54 -0.16 -1.00
CA VAL A 573 -3.81 -1.15 -1.80
C VAL A 573 -3.95 -2.51 -1.14
N VAL A 574 -4.41 -3.49 -1.90
CA VAL A 574 -4.55 -4.86 -1.39
C VAL A 574 -3.26 -5.65 -1.64
N ASN A 575 -3.02 -6.67 -0.82
CA ASN A 575 -1.85 -7.54 -0.99
C ASN A 575 -1.79 -8.26 -2.35
N GLY A 576 -2.95 -8.49 -3.01
CA GLY A 576 -3.01 -8.98 -4.39
C GLY A 576 -3.04 -10.51 -4.51
N PRO A 577 -2.73 -11.07 -5.68
CA PRO A 577 -2.73 -12.51 -5.88
C PRO A 577 -1.80 -13.24 -4.91
N ASN A 578 -2.21 -14.45 -4.50
CA ASN A 578 -1.44 -15.32 -3.61
C ASN A 578 -1.52 -16.78 -4.11
N ALA A 579 -0.78 -17.70 -3.49
CA ALA A 579 -0.87 -19.12 -3.82
C ALA A 579 -2.32 -19.62 -3.72
N ALA A 580 -2.80 -20.27 -4.78
CA ALA A 580 -4.20 -20.69 -4.89
C ALA A 580 -4.65 -21.65 -3.78
N GLU A 581 -3.73 -22.41 -3.19
CA GLU A 581 -4.04 -23.27 -2.05
C GLU A 581 -4.37 -22.50 -0.77
N LYS A 582 -3.85 -21.28 -0.59
CA LYS A 582 -4.13 -20.42 0.58
C LYS A 582 -5.55 -19.85 0.55
N LEU A 583 -6.23 -19.83 -0.61
CA LEU A 583 -7.58 -19.31 -0.78
C LEU A 583 -8.69 -20.31 -0.36
N LYS A 584 -8.34 -21.46 0.22
CA LYS A 584 -9.29 -22.46 0.70
C LYS A 584 -9.83 -22.16 2.09
N ASP A 585 -9.06 -21.45 2.90
CA ASP A 585 -9.37 -21.13 4.29
C ASP A 585 -9.71 -19.63 4.39
N LEU A 586 -11.00 -19.33 4.26
CA LEU A 586 -11.51 -17.97 4.34
C LEU A 586 -11.94 -17.63 5.75
N ASN A 587 -11.61 -16.43 6.21
CA ASN A 587 -12.12 -15.90 7.46
C ASN A 587 -13.65 -15.75 7.42
N SER A 588 -14.29 -16.00 8.55
CA SER A 588 -15.74 -15.83 8.70
C SER A 588 -16.07 -15.38 10.11
N PHE A 589 -16.55 -14.16 10.26
CA PHE A 589 -16.98 -13.59 11.52
C PHE A 589 -18.49 -13.33 11.50
N PRO A 590 -19.20 -13.47 12.65
CA PRO A 590 -20.65 -13.36 12.71
C PRO A 590 -21.23 -12.06 12.15
N THR A 591 -20.51 -10.96 12.28
CA THR A 591 -20.94 -9.61 11.88
C THR A 591 -20.49 -9.20 10.48
N MET A 592 -19.66 -10.00 9.82
CA MET A 592 -19.25 -9.74 8.44
C MET A 592 -20.45 -9.63 7.50
N ARG A 593 -20.53 -8.55 6.73
CA ARG A 593 -21.48 -8.41 5.63
C ARG A 593 -20.97 -9.24 4.43
N LYS A 594 -21.88 -10.04 3.86
CA LYS A 594 -21.54 -10.83 2.65
C LYS A 594 -21.40 -9.92 1.43
N CYS A 595 -20.40 -10.22 0.61
CA CYS A 595 -20.25 -9.52 -0.67
C CYS A 595 -21.44 -9.79 -1.59
N PRO A 596 -21.94 -8.78 -2.34
CA PRO A 596 -23.01 -8.95 -3.31
C PRO A 596 -22.69 -9.99 -4.39
N THR A 597 -21.40 -10.15 -4.73
CA THR A 597 -20.88 -11.09 -5.74
C THR A 597 -20.68 -12.52 -5.23
N ALA A 598 -21.18 -12.86 -4.04
CA ALA A 598 -20.93 -14.12 -3.32
C ALA A 598 -21.43 -15.42 -4.02
N GLN A 599 -21.78 -15.39 -5.30
CA GLN A 599 -22.18 -16.58 -6.08
C GLN A 599 -21.00 -17.29 -6.78
N GLY A 600 -19.77 -16.94 -6.44
CA GLY A 600 -18.53 -17.53 -6.97
C GLY A 600 -17.44 -16.49 -7.20
N ASN A 601 -16.18 -16.94 -7.26
CA ASN A 601 -15.06 -16.07 -7.58
C ASN A 601 -15.04 -15.74 -9.08
N PRO A 602 -15.34 -14.48 -9.50
CA PRO A 602 -15.34 -14.12 -10.92
C PRO A 602 -13.94 -14.16 -11.55
N PHE A 603 -12.90 -14.16 -10.73
CA PHE A 603 -11.50 -14.18 -11.15
C PHE A 603 -10.94 -15.59 -11.32
N ALA A 604 -11.60 -16.63 -10.80
CA ALA A 604 -11.10 -18.02 -10.80
C ALA A 604 -10.74 -18.56 -12.19
N ALA A 605 -11.43 -18.12 -13.26
CA ALA A 605 -11.10 -18.51 -14.63
C ALA A 605 -9.74 -17.97 -15.09
N PHE A 606 -9.19 -16.97 -14.40
CA PHE A 606 -7.95 -16.28 -14.69
C PHE A 606 -6.80 -16.67 -13.75
N ASP A 607 -7.04 -17.58 -12.81
CA ASP A 607 -5.97 -18.12 -11.96
C ASP A 607 -4.99 -18.94 -12.80
N GLY A 608 -3.70 -18.81 -12.49
CA GLY A 608 -2.66 -19.48 -13.25
C GLY A 608 -1.28 -19.35 -12.62
N HIS A 609 -0.32 -20.13 -13.09
CA HIS A 609 1.06 -20.16 -12.58
C HIS A 609 1.15 -20.36 -11.05
N GLY A 610 0.17 -21.08 -10.47
CA GLY A 610 0.07 -21.35 -9.03
C GLY A 610 -0.59 -20.22 -8.23
N GLY A 611 -0.79 -19.05 -8.82
CA GLY A 611 -1.45 -17.92 -8.18
C GLY A 611 -2.97 -17.88 -8.41
N GLY A 612 -3.69 -17.32 -7.45
CA GLY A 612 -5.12 -17.04 -7.52
C GLY A 612 -5.46 -15.69 -6.89
N PHE A 613 -6.60 -15.13 -7.28
CA PHE A 613 -7.14 -13.90 -6.72
C PHE A 613 -8.62 -14.06 -6.43
N MET A 614 -9.04 -13.60 -5.24
CA MET A 614 -10.43 -13.69 -4.81
C MET A 614 -10.86 -12.38 -4.14
N ASP A 615 -11.82 -11.68 -4.76
CA ASP A 615 -12.47 -10.50 -4.17
C ASP A 615 -13.60 -10.96 -3.23
N HIS A 616 -13.22 -11.29 -1.99
CA HIS A 616 -14.13 -11.80 -0.96
C HIS A 616 -13.65 -11.37 0.42
N VAL A 617 -14.53 -10.82 1.22
CA VAL A 617 -14.23 -10.25 2.54
C VAL A 617 -13.52 -11.19 3.53
N GLY A 618 -13.62 -12.49 3.35
CA GLY A 618 -12.87 -13.47 4.15
C GLY A 618 -11.55 -13.90 3.54
N ALA A 619 -11.17 -13.37 2.37
CA ALA A 619 -9.96 -13.72 1.66
C ALA A 619 -8.82 -12.72 1.96
N TRP A 620 -8.48 -12.59 3.25
CA TRP A 620 -7.42 -11.68 3.69
C TRP A 620 -6.12 -11.85 2.89
N GLN A 621 -5.83 -13.06 2.45
CA GLN A 621 -4.64 -13.38 1.67
C GLN A 621 -4.51 -12.60 0.35
N THR A 622 -5.62 -12.02 -0.15
CA THR A 622 -5.64 -11.32 -1.45
C THR A 622 -6.26 -9.93 -1.43
N VAL A 623 -7.15 -9.64 -0.47
CA VAL A 623 -7.91 -8.37 -0.45
C VAL A 623 -7.82 -7.62 0.87
N GLU A 624 -6.91 -7.97 1.76
CA GLU A 624 -6.55 -7.13 2.87
C GLU A 624 -5.80 -5.89 2.37
N SER A 625 -6.15 -4.74 2.90
CA SER A 625 -5.46 -3.47 2.64
C SER A 625 -4.75 -3.03 3.91
N ALA A 626 -3.49 -2.62 3.79
CA ALA A 626 -2.69 -2.17 4.91
C ALA A 626 -2.02 -0.81 4.64
N ASP A 627 -1.58 -0.16 5.71
CA ASP A 627 -0.94 1.14 5.66
C ASP A 627 0.41 1.09 4.93
N ASP A 628 1.22 0.07 5.16
CA ASP A 628 2.50 -0.16 4.49
C ASP A 628 2.37 -0.51 3.00
N PHE A 629 1.35 -1.29 2.61
CA PHE A 629 1.07 -1.57 1.19
C PHE A 629 0.75 -0.29 0.44
N THR A 630 -0.11 0.54 1.04
CA THR A 630 -0.53 1.82 0.47
C THR A 630 0.63 2.82 0.46
N ALA A 631 1.50 2.82 1.48
CA ALA A 631 2.70 3.65 1.53
C ALA A 631 3.69 3.29 0.40
N THR A 632 3.91 2.01 0.14
CA THR A 632 4.79 1.54 -0.95
C THR A 632 4.28 1.96 -2.32
N ALA A 633 2.96 1.86 -2.55
CA ALA A 633 2.34 2.36 -3.77
C ALA A 633 2.46 3.88 -3.91
N LEU A 634 2.25 4.63 -2.82
CA LEU A 634 2.41 6.08 -2.76
C LEU A 634 3.84 6.50 -3.14
N LEU A 635 4.87 5.80 -2.69
CA LEU A 635 6.27 6.02 -3.11
C LEU A 635 6.43 5.84 -4.63
N SER A 636 5.91 4.73 -5.18
CA SER A 636 5.97 4.46 -6.62
C SER A 636 5.26 5.53 -7.45
N PHE A 637 4.07 5.97 -7.02
CA PHE A 637 3.34 7.05 -7.71
C PHE A 637 4.05 8.41 -7.58
N THR A 638 4.65 8.68 -6.41
CA THR A 638 5.44 9.89 -6.16
C THR A 638 6.61 10.01 -7.12
N LEU A 639 7.41 8.96 -7.22
CA LEU A 639 8.56 8.90 -8.11
C LEU A 639 8.13 8.95 -9.59
N SER A 640 6.97 8.36 -9.94
CA SER A 640 6.38 8.46 -11.28
C SER A 640 5.87 9.86 -11.62
N ALA A 641 5.37 10.61 -10.63
CA ALA A 641 4.87 11.99 -10.80
C ALA A 641 5.98 13.03 -10.83
N ALA A 642 7.15 12.72 -10.26
CA ALA A 642 8.28 13.65 -10.20
C ALA A 642 8.78 13.99 -11.62
N PRO A 643 9.14 15.26 -11.89
CA PRO A 643 9.76 15.61 -13.16
C PRO A 643 11.05 14.79 -13.33
N GLN A 644 11.13 13.97 -14.36
CA GLN A 644 12.43 13.43 -14.76
C GLN A 644 13.31 14.62 -15.16
N SER A 645 14.51 14.71 -14.57
CA SER A 645 15.47 15.76 -14.91
C SER A 645 15.62 15.77 -16.43
N ALA A 646 15.25 16.90 -17.06
CA ALA A 646 15.47 17.08 -18.49
C ALA A 646 16.96 16.77 -18.74
N GLU A 647 17.24 15.86 -19.69
CA GLU A 647 18.57 15.70 -20.25
C GLU A 647 19.12 17.10 -20.51
N THR A 648 20.15 17.50 -19.75
CA THR A 648 20.94 18.66 -20.11
C THR A 648 21.61 18.28 -21.43
N ASP A 649 20.99 18.72 -22.54
CA ASP A 649 21.56 18.61 -23.88
C ASP A 649 23.00 19.14 -23.79
N PRO A 650 24.01 18.29 -24.03
CA PRO A 650 25.39 18.76 -24.08
C PRO A 650 25.59 19.56 -25.35
N SER A 651 25.31 20.89 -25.27
CA SER A 651 25.61 21.87 -26.30
C SER A 651 27.11 22.05 -26.50
#